data_65a326b3081c947377c6c33baaab8de9
#
_entry.id   65a326b3081c947377c6c33baaab8de9
#
_cell.length_a   1.000
_cell.length_b   1.000
_cell.length_c   1.000
_cell.angle_alpha   90.00
_cell.angle_beta   90.00
_cell.angle_gamma   90.00
#
_symmetry.space_group_name_H-M   'P 1'
#
loop_
_entity.id
_entity.type
_entity.pdbx_description
1 polymer ?
#
loop_
_entity_poly.entity_id
_entity_poly.type
_entity_poly.pdbx_seq_one_letter_code
_entity_poly.pdbx_strand_id
1 'polypeptide(L)'
;MAETSTMSEPSFGNPEIVEHETDILIVGGGMAACGAAFEAKRWAGDKVKITLVDKAAMDRSGAVAMGLSAINTYLGHNTPEDYCRYVSADLMGITRDDLVYDVGRHVDDSVHLFEEWGLPIWKEMEGGRVDGANWQKQGGKTLKDGGKPVRSGRWQIMINGEGYKTIVAEAAKKALGMENIFERVFIVKYLLDANNPNQIAGAVGFSVREHKLYVFKAKTILNVAGGAVNVFRPRTTGEGMGRVWYPVWNAGSTYAMAAEVGAELTMMENRFVPTRFKDGYGPVGAWFLLFKAKATNAFGEDYVTKNADMLKQFAPYDKAMVVPSCLRNHAMLKEMKEGRGPILMDTPGAMKKLGETLTPKEVKHLEAEAWEDFLDMCIGQAGVWAGLNIRPEQQDSELMPTEPYLLGSHSGCCGIWVSGPEDIAPPEWQWGYNRMTTVNGLFTAGDGVGASGHKFSSGSHAEGRIAAKAMVKFCLDHADFKPALKGDIKVITEEIYRPVRNYIEHKDKATAEDVNPFYITPRMFQMRLQKIMDEYVAGVATYYQTNGEMLKRAAHYITLLKEDSVNMRAKDLHELLRAWENYHRLWTGEAHMRHITFREETRYPGFYYRADHPDLDDANWKVFVNSRFDPETKTWALKKVPHKDLVPKTYGAAKH
;
A
#
# COMPACT_ATOMS: atom_id res chain seq x y z
N MET A 1 8.02 -8.45 33.44
CA MET A 1 6.55 -8.38 33.30
C MET A 1 6.18 -6.96 33.73
N ALA A 2 5.85 -6.10 32.79
CA ALA A 2 5.35 -4.78 33.10
C ALA A 2 3.93 -4.95 33.64
N GLU A 3 3.68 -4.46 34.85
CA GLU A 3 2.35 -4.37 35.40
C GLU A 3 1.46 -3.62 34.42
N THR A 4 0.48 -4.30 33.84
CA THR A 4 -0.64 -3.66 33.18
C THR A 4 -1.37 -2.90 34.27
N SER A 5 -1.19 -1.58 34.36
CA SER A 5 -1.99 -0.75 35.25
C SER A 5 -3.45 -0.95 34.87
N THR A 6 -4.20 -1.64 35.70
CA THR A 6 -5.65 -1.72 35.63
C THR A 6 -6.18 -0.31 35.92
N MET A 7 -6.40 0.47 34.85
CA MET A 7 -7.07 1.76 34.99
C MET A 7 -8.46 1.52 35.56
N SER A 8 -8.89 2.35 36.49
CA SER A 8 -10.24 2.27 37.05
C SER A 8 -11.28 2.46 35.94
N GLU A 9 -12.26 1.57 35.86
CA GLU A 9 -13.30 1.54 34.82
C GLU A 9 -13.98 2.89 34.51
N PRO A 10 -14.31 3.74 35.48
CA PRO A 10 -14.93 5.04 35.21
C PRO A 10 -14.04 6.01 34.41
N SER A 11 -12.73 5.91 34.52
CA SER A 11 -11.80 6.78 33.79
C SER A 11 -11.58 6.30 32.36
N PHE A 12 -11.75 5.00 32.07
CA PHE A 12 -11.49 4.41 30.76
C PHE A 12 -12.48 4.90 29.67
N GLY A 13 -13.73 5.16 30.03
CA GLY A 13 -14.75 5.71 29.11
C GLY A 13 -14.67 7.23 28.88
N ASN A 14 -13.90 7.97 29.70
CA ASN A 14 -13.80 9.43 29.70
C ASN A 14 -12.33 9.87 29.57
N PRO A 15 -11.77 9.92 28.36
CA PRO A 15 -10.37 10.27 28.16
C PRO A 15 -10.11 11.77 28.45
N GLU A 16 -8.88 12.08 28.81
CA GLU A 16 -8.38 13.45 28.78
C GLU A 16 -8.39 13.96 27.33
N ILE A 17 -8.94 15.14 27.09
CA ILE A 17 -8.95 15.78 25.77
C ILE A 17 -7.74 16.70 25.66
N VAL A 18 -6.88 16.43 24.67
CA VAL A 18 -5.68 17.20 24.36
C VAL A 18 -5.88 17.91 23.03
N GLU A 19 -5.95 19.24 23.05
CA GLU A 19 -6.05 20.05 21.83
C GLU A 19 -4.65 20.45 21.34
N HIS A 20 -4.44 20.41 20.02
CA HIS A 20 -3.22 20.83 19.37
C HIS A 20 -3.52 21.57 18.08
N GLU A 21 -2.82 22.68 17.84
CA GLU A 21 -2.96 23.48 16.61
C GLU A 21 -1.68 23.43 15.78
N THR A 22 -1.84 23.25 14.49
CA THR A 22 -0.74 23.19 13.52
C THR A 22 -1.19 23.74 12.18
N ASP A 23 -0.29 24.10 11.28
CA ASP A 23 -0.64 24.46 9.90
C ASP A 23 -0.74 23.21 9.03
N ILE A 24 0.26 22.31 9.14
CA ILE A 24 0.32 21.05 8.40
C ILE A 24 0.27 19.89 9.39
N LEU A 25 -0.70 18.99 9.24
CA LEU A 25 -0.81 17.73 9.96
C LEU A 25 -0.48 16.57 9.03
N ILE A 26 0.59 15.84 9.31
CA ILE A 26 0.95 14.61 8.58
C ILE A 26 0.41 13.41 9.36
N VAL A 27 -0.47 12.62 8.76
CA VAL A 27 -1.11 11.46 9.38
C VAL A 27 -0.55 10.17 8.80
N GLY A 28 0.34 9.54 9.55
CA GLY A 28 1.12 8.34 9.19
C GLY A 28 2.61 8.57 9.41
N GLY A 29 3.37 7.48 9.57
CA GLY A 29 4.82 7.51 9.80
C GLY A 29 5.63 6.72 8.77
N GLY A 30 5.02 6.33 7.62
CA GLY A 30 5.66 5.59 6.54
C GLY A 30 6.60 6.44 5.67
N MET A 31 7.03 5.89 4.54
CA MET A 31 7.98 6.56 3.63
C MET A 31 7.46 7.89 3.10
N ALA A 32 6.19 7.96 2.69
CA ALA A 32 5.58 9.20 2.22
C ALA A 32 5.56 10.28 3.31
N ALA A 33 5.23 9.90 4.55
CA ALA A 33 5.26 10.80 5.70
C ALA A 33 6.66 11.33 6.01
N CYS A 34 7.67 10.45 5.95
CA CYS A 34 9.07 10.85 6.16
C CYS A 34 9.53 11.84 5.09
N GLY A 35 9.23 11.56 3.82
CA GLY A 35 9.54 12.46 2.71
C GLY A 35 8.85 13.82 2.86
N ALA A 36 7.58 13.81 3.23
CA ALA A 36 6.80 15.03 3.45
C ALA A 36 7.33 15.84 4.63
N ALA A 37 7.62 15.21 5.76
CA ALA A 37 8.13 15.88 6.95
C ALA A 37 9.46 16.60 6.67
N PHE A 38 10.39 15.90 6.02
CA PHE A 38 11.68 16.45 5.62
C PHE A 38 11.53 17.63 4.65
N GLU A 39 10.76 17.45 3.59
CA GLU A 39 10.62 18.46 2.54
C GLU A 39 9.82 19.68 2.99
N ALA A 40 8.72 19.48 3.75
CA ALA A 40 7.92 20.58 4.30
C ALA A 40 8.78 21.49 5.18
N LYS A 41 9.57 20.92 6.09
CA LYS A 41 10.46 21.70 6.95
C LYS A 41 11.54 22.43 6.15
N ARG A 42 12.10 21.78 5.13
CA ARG A 42 13.12 22.36 4.24
C ARG A 42 12.59 23.62 3.51
N TRP A 43 11.34 23.58 3.04
CA TRP A 43 10.74 24.69 2.28
C TRP A 43 10.10 25.76 3.17
N ALA A 44 9.48 25.36 4.25
CA ALA A 44 8.76 26.29 5.12
C ALA A 44 9.69 26.97 6.15
N GLY A 45 10.77 26.31 6.56
CA GLY A 45 11.56 26.74 7.72
C GLY A 45 10.66 26.79 8.95
N ASP A 46 10.58 27.97 9.57
CA ASP A 46 9.73 28.23 10.74
C ASP A 46 8.44 29.03 10.41
N LYS A 47 8.19 29.26 9.10
CA LYS A 47 6.99 30.00 8.65
C LYS A 47 5.70 29.21 8.75
N VAL A 48 5.77 27.88 8.80
CA VAL A 48 4.65 26.97 8.84
C VAL A 48 4.90 25.96 9.95
N LYS A 49 3.96 25.79 10.85
CA LYS A 49 4.01 24.77 11.92
C LYS A 49 3.63 23.41 11.36
N ILE A 50 4.47 22.42 11.55
CA ILE A 50 4.31 21.07 10.99
C ILE A 50 4.26 20.06 12.13
N THR A 51 3.24 19.21 12.14
CA THR A 51 3.07 18.14 13.14
C THR A 51 2.88 16.82 12.41
N LEU A 52 3.55 15.77 12.90
CA LEU A 52 3.38 14.40 12.42
C LEU A 52 2.75 13.54 13.50
N VAL A 53 1.77 12.71 13.12
CA VAL A 53 1.06 11.80 14.03
C VAL A 53 1.07 10.39 13.44
N ASP A 54 1.53 9.41 14.23
CA ASP A 54 1.53 8.00 13.82
C ASP A 54 1.00 7.08 14.93
N LYS A 55 0.24 6.06 14.56
CA LYS A 55 -0.27 5.06 15.50
C LYS A 55 0.79 4.09 16.00
N ALA A 56 1.95 4.04 15.36
CA ALA A 56 3.10 3.21 15.70
C ALA A 56 4.30 4.06 16.13
N ALA A 57 5.48 3.47 16.23
CA ALA A 57 6.73 4.20 16.29
C ALA A 57 7.21 4.48 14.86
N MET A 58 7.63 5.69 14.58
CA MET A 58 8.00 6.14 13.25
C MET A 58 9.13 5.32 12.63
N ASP A 59 10.08 4.83 13.42
CA ASP A 59 11.19 3.99 12.95
C ASP A 59 10.73 2.63 12.38
N ARG A 60 9.58 2.15 12.84
CA ARG A 60 9.00 0.84 12.49
C ARG A 60 7.64 0.94 11.81
N SER A 61 7.23 2.14 11.42
CA SER A 61 5.96 2.37 10.74
C SER A 61 6.08 2.19 9.23
N GLY A 62 5.02 1.66 8.61
CA GLY A 62 4.88 1.49 7.17
C GLY A 62 5.46 0.20 6.61
N ALA A 63 5.22 -0.01 5.32
CA ALA A 63 5.53 -1.25 4.61
C ALA A 63 7.04 -1.56 4.56
N VAL A 64 7.87 -0.55 4.43
CA VAL A 64 9.33 -0.69 4.32
C VAL A 64 9.92 -1.36 5.55
N ALA A 65 9.39 -1.06 6.74
CA ALA A 65 9.88 -1.63 8.00
C ALA A 65 9.60 -3.14 8.17
N MET A 66 8.87 -3.76 7.25
CA MET A 66 8.58 -5.20 7.27
C MET A 66 9.69 -6.07 6.66
N GLY A 67 10.85 -5.50 6.35
CA GLY A 67 12.02 -6.20 5.85
C GLY A 67 12.32 -5.85 4.41
N LEU A 68 11.83 -6.61 3.43
CA LEU A 68 12.13 -6.35 2.03
C LEU A 68 11.52 -5.03 1.54
N SER A 69 12.32 -4.24 0.86
CA SER A 69 11.85 -3.07 0.14
C SER A 69 12.46 -2.98 -1.27
N ALA A 70 11.79 -2.25 -2.14
CA ALA A 70 12.30 -1.91 -3.46
C ALA A 70 12.47 -0.40 -3.56
N ILE A 71 13.59 0.02 -4.11
CA ILE A 71 13.87 1.38 -4.52
C ILE A 71 13.65 1.47 -6.02
N ASN A 72 12.74 2.32 -6.47
CA ASN A 72 12.66 2.73 -7.86
C ASN A 72 13.72 3.77 -8.17
N THR A 73 14.31 3.69 -9.35
CA THR A 73 15.31 4.64 -9.82
C THR A 73 15.40 4.58 -11.35
N TYR A 74 15.75 5.69 -12.00
CA TYR A 74 16.01 5.77 -13.44
C TYR A 74 17.47 5.95 -13.75
N LEU A 75 18.30 5.90 -12.76
CA LEU A 75 19.74 6.08 -12.90
C LEU A 75 20.26 5.16 -14.00
N GLY A 76 20.79 5.75 -15.05
CA GLY A 76 21.27 5.06 -16.24
C GLY A 76 20.50 5.40 -17.50
N HIS A 77 19.75 4.48 -18.06
CA HIS A 77 19.19 4.60 -19.41
C HIS A 77 17.69 4.83 -19.48
N ASN A 78 16.98 4.80 -18.36
CA ASN A 78 15.52 4.94 -18.34
C ASN A 78 15.12 6.40 -18.23
N THR A 79 13.91 6.72 -18.71
CA THR A 79 13.30 8.04 -18.62
C THR A 79 11.95 7.98 -17.88
N PRO A 80 11.41 9.11 -17.40
CA PRO A 80 10.07 9.14 -16.83
C PRO A 80 8.99 8.62 -17.80
N GLU A 81 9.14 8.83 -19.12
CA GLU A 81 8.23 8.28 -20.14
C GLU A 81 8.29 6.76 -20.22
N ASP A 82 9.49 6.17 -20.12
CA ASP A 82 9.64 4.72 -20.08
C ASP A 82 8.97 4.14 -18.85
N TYR A 83 9.07 4.83 -17.73
CA TYR A 83 8.36 4.44 -16.50
C TYR A 83 6.84 4.49 -16.67
N CYS A 84 6.31 5.54 -17.28
CA CYS A 84 4.88 5.61 -17.61
C CYS A 84 4.44 4.42 -18.47
N ARG A 85 5.24 4.06 -19.49
CA ARG A 85 4.94 2.88 -20.35
C ARG A 85 4.93 1.59 -19.55
N TYR A 86 5.93 1.39 -18.69
CA TYR A 86 6.02 0.20 -17.83
C TYR A 86 4.84 0.10 -16.86
N VAL A 87 4.55 1.17 -16.13
CA VAL A 87 3.45 1.20 -15.14
C VAL A 87 2.11 0.99 -15.83
N SER A 88 1.89 1.67 -16.96
CA SER A 88 0.67 1.52 -17.74
C SER A 88 0.48 0.09 -18.25
N ALA A 89 1.56 -0.56 -18.72
CA ALA A 89 1.49 -1.94 -19.18
C ALA A 89 1.07 -2.90 -18.05
N ASP A 90 1.73 -2.83 -16.89
CA ASP A 90 1.41 -3.72 -15.76
C ASP A 90 0.01 -3.45 -15.16
N LEU A 91 -0.48 -2.23 -15.26
CA LEU A 91 -1.83 -1.83 -14.82
C LEU A 91 -2.89 -1.89 -15.94
N MET A 92 -2.64 -2.65 -16.99
CA MET A 92 -3.60 -2.91 -18.08
C MET A 92 -4.16 -1.64 -18.72
N GLY A 93 -3.31 -0.61 -18.90
CA GLY A 93 -3.58 0.57 -19.68
C GLY A 93 -4.32 1.72 -18.98
N ILE A 94 -4.70 1.58 -17.72
CA ILE A 94 -5.42 2.64 -17.00
C ILE A 94 -4.53 3.23 -15.92
N THR A 95 -3.87 4.36 -16.25
CA THR A 95 -3.02 5.10 -15.33
C THR A 95 -3.16 6.61 -15.52
N ARG A 96 -2.95 7.36 -14.44
CA ARG A 96 -2.71 8.80 -14.45
C ARG A 96 -1.26 9.05 -14.82
N ASP A 97 -1.00 9.16 -16.12
CA ASP A 97 0.35 9.37 -16.65
C ASP A 97 1.02 10.63 -16.08
N ASP A 98 0.26 11.67 -15.83
CA ASP A 98 0.73 12.89 -15.20
C ASP A 98 1.32 12.65 -13.79
N LEU A 99 0.64 11.83 -12.98
CA LEU A 99 1.09 11.49 -11.64
C LEU A 99 2.28 10.53 -11.67
N VAL A 100 2.26 9.54 -12.59
CA VAL A 100 3.36 8.58 -12.76
C VAL A 100 4.61 9.30 -13.26
N TYR A 101 4.48 10.17 -14.25
CA TYR A 101 5.57 10.99 -14.79
C TYR A 101 6.17 11.89 -13.70
N ASP A 102 5.32 12.53 -12.90
CA ASP A 102 5.73 13.43 -11.83
C ASP A 102 6.54 12.72 -10.73
N VAL A 103 6.11 11.51 -10.34
CA VAL A 103 6.93 10.64 -9.47
C VAL A 103 8.25 10.30 -10.18
N GLY A 104 8.16 9.96 -11.46
CA GLY A 104 9.27 9.60 -12.30
C GLY A 104 10.40 10.61 -12.29
N ARG A 105 10.09 11.86 -12.56
CA ARG A 105 11.09 12.95 -12.62
C ARG A 105 11.68 13.35 -11.28
N HIS A 106 11.12 12.86 -10.15
CA HIS A 106 11.53 13.24 -8.80
C HIS A 106 12.05 12.08 -7.93
N VAL A 107 11.92 10.83 -8.38
CA VAL A 107 12.30 9.68 -7.55
C VAL A 107 13.81 9.62 -7.30
N ASP A 108 14.62 9.97 -8.27
CA ASP A 108 16.10 9.95 -8.13
C ASP A 108 16.59 10.99 -7.12
N ASP A 109 15.92 12.13 -6.99
CA ASP A 109 16.21 13.09 -5.91
C ASP A 109 16.04 12.46 -4.51
N SER A 110 15.04 11.60 -4.33
CA SER A 110 14.86 10.87 -3.08
C SER A 110 15.96 9.84 -2.86
N VAL A 111 16.39 9.15 -3.92
CA VAL A 111 17.49 8.18 -3.85
C VAL A 111 18.82 8.87 -3.48
N HIS A 112 19.09 10.05 -4.02
CA HIS A 112 20.26 10.85 -3.64
C HIS A 112 20.21 11.27 -2.16
N LEU A 113 19.05 11.67 -1.64
CA LEU A 113 18.89 11.96 -0.22
C LEU A 113 19.17 10.73 0.66
N PHE A 114 18.72 9.55 0.25
CA PHE A 114 19.00 8.32 0.99
C PHE A 114 20.50 8.04 1.08
N GLU A 115 21.24 8.28 -0.01
CA GLU A 115 22.70 8.18 0.00
C GLU A 115 23.36 9.21 0.92
N GLU A 116 22.89 10.46 0.91
CA GLU A 116 23.35 11.51 1.82
C GLU A 116 23.14 11.15 3.28
N TRP A 117 22.05 10.43 3.58
CA TRP A 117 21.75 9.95 4.94
C TRP A 117 22.46 8.66 5.32
N GLY A 118 23.27 8.12 4.41
CA GLY A 118 24.13 6.96 4.69
C GLY A 118 23.56 5.61 4.28
N LEU A 119 22.48 5.58 3.46
CA LEU A 119 22.00 4.34 2.89
C LEU A 119 22.98 3.82 1.84
N PRO A 120 23.53 2.60 1.96
CA PRO A 120 24.42 2.04 0.95
C PRO A 120 23.61 1.61 -0.28
N ILE A 121 23.66 2.41 -1.33
CA ILE A 121 23.08 2.07 -2.64
C ILE A 121 24.18 1.49 -3.51
N TRP A 122 23.93 0.35 -4.12
CA TRP A 122 24.91 -0.41 -4.87
C TRP A 122 25.32 0.31 -6.15
N LYS A 123 26.63 0.38 -6.39
CA LYS A 123 27.27 1.07 -7.50
C LYS A 123 28.15 0.15 -8.30
N GLU A 124 28.43 0.50 -9.57
CA GLU A 124 29.47 -0.14 -10.35
C GLU A 124 30.85 0.42 -9.97
N MET A 125 31.84 -0.47 -9.90
CA MET A 125 33.24 -0.14 -9.91
C MET A 125 33.80 -0.15 -11.34
N GLU A 126 34.94 0.53 -11.54
CA GLU A 126 35.74 0.33 -12.74
C GLU A 126 36.15 -1.14 -12.84
N GLY A 127 35.58 -1.86 -13.82
CA GLY A 127 35.83 -3.29 -14.03
C GLY A 127 34.84 -4.27 -13.44
N GLY A 128 33.72 -3.85 -12.86
CA GLY A 128 32.67 -4.76 -12.41
C GLY A 128 31.73 -4.27 -11.31
N ARG A 129 30.93 -5.20 -10.82
CA ARG A 129 29.96 -4.99 -9.74
C ARG A 129 30.66 -4.78 -8.40
N VAL A 130 30.12 -3.88 -7.59
CA VAL A 130 30.57 -3.62 -6.22
C VAL A 130 29.58 -4.19 -5.22
N ASP A 131 30.09 -4.88 -4.21
CA ASP A 131 29.27 -5.45 -3.15
C ASP A 131 29.01 -4.47 -2.01
N GLY A 132 27.75 -4.35 -1.62
CA GLY A 132 27.22 -3.82 -0.39
C GLY A 132 28.11 -2.89 0.46
N ALA A 133 28.26 -3.18 1.74
CA ALA A 133 28.95 -2.34 2.72
C ALA A 133 30.46 -2.12 2.48
N ASN A 134 31.11 -2.93 1.65
CA ASN A 134 32.54 -2.82 1.36
C ASN A 134 32.88 -2.09 0.06
N TRP A 135 31.88 -1.64 -0.69
CA TRP A 135 32.08 -1.05 -2.02
C TRP A 135 33.02 0.18 -2.04
N GLN A 136 32.96 1.04 -1.02
CA GLN A 136 33.89 2.18 -0.93
C GLN A 136 35.34 1.74 -0.74
N LYS A 137 35.57 0.70 0.06
CA LYS A 137 36.90 0.11 0.26
C LYS A 137 37.44 -0.55 -1.00
N GLN A 138 36.55 -0.97 -1.90
CA GLN A 138 36.84 -1.57 -3.19
C GLN A 138 36.97 -0.51 -4.32
N GLY A 139 36.95 0.79 -4.00
CA GLY A 139 37.05 1.88 -4.98
C GLY A 139 35.72 2.29 -5.61
N GLY A 140 34.60 1.85 -5.06
CA GLY A 140 33.27 2.25 -5.52
C GLY A 140 32.99 3.72 -5.31
N LYS A 141 32.26 4.34 -6.24
CA LYS A 141 31.86 5.75 -6.22
C LYS A 141 30.36 5.86 -6.00
N THR A 142 29.92 6.85 -5.24
CA THR A 142 28.50 7.19 -5.16
C THR A 142 27.98 7.71 -6.50
N LEU A 143 26.67 7.73 -6.70
CA LEU A 143 26.08 8.36 -7.89
C LEU A 143 26.43 9.84 -7.96
N LYS A 144 26.50 10.53 -6.83
CA LYS A 144 26.95 11.90 -6.67
C LYS A 144 28.39 12.11 -7.15
N ASP A 145 29.23 11.11 -6.93
CA ASP A 145 30.66 11.11 -7.33
C ASP A 145 30.89 10.56 -8.76
N GLY A 146 29.78 10.41 -9.52
CA GLY A 146 29.84 9.92 -10.89
C GLY A 146 29.92 8.40 -11.01
N GLY A 147 29.60 7.65 -9.95
CA GLY A 147 29.45 6.20 -10.03
C GLY A 147 28.24 5.81 -10.89
N LYS A 148 28.36 4.69 -11.62
CA LYS A 148 27.27 4.14 -12.41
C LYS A 148 26.41 3.19 -11.57
N PRO A 149 25.09 3.11 -11.81
CA PRO A 149 24.24 2.16 -11.09
C PRO A 149 24.61 0.72 -11.44
N VAL A 150 24.68 -0.14 -10.44
CA VAL A 150 25.04 -1.56 -10.60
C VAL A 150 24.04 -2.33 -11.47
N ARG A 151 22.79 -1.88 -11.48
CA ARG A 151 21.69 -2.50 -12.23
C ARG A 151 21.11 -1.53 -13.25
N SER A 152 21.95 -1.02 -14.13
CA SER A 152 21.52 -0.17 -15.24
C SER A 152 20.42 -0.88 -16.07
N GLY A 153 19.41 -0.13 -16.49
CA GLY A 153 18.28 -0.64 -17.24
C GLY A 153 17.20 -1.35 -16.41
N ARG A 154 17.27 -1.32 -15.08
CA ARG A 154 16.22 -1.86 -14.19
C ARG A 154 15.60 -0.75 -13.35
N TRP A 155 14.27 -0.85 -13.18
CA TRP A 155 13.48 0.11 -12.40
C TRP A 155 13.63 -0.03 -10.89
N GLN A 156 14.12 -1.17 -10.42
CA GLN A 156 14.08 -1.53 -9.00
C GLN A 156 15.42 -2.06 -8.50
N ILE A 157 15.84 -1.54 -7.35
CA ILE A 157 16.92 -2.06 -6.53
C ILE A 157 16.29 -2.62 -5.27
N MET A 158 16.58 -3.88 -4.95
CA MET A 158 16.14 -4.51 -3.70
C MET A 158 17.08 -4.12 -2.57
N ILE A 159 16.51 -3.87 -1.39
CA ILE A 159 17.27 -3.42 -0.22
C ILE A 159 16.61 -3.93 1.06
N ASN A 160 17.41 -4.08 2.13
CA ASN A 160 16.90 -4.39 3.46
C ASN A 160 16.07 -3.21 3.99
N GLY A 161 14.76 -3.44 4.18
CA GLY A 161 13.83 -2.42 4.60
C GLY A 161 13.97 -2.00 6.06
N GLU A 162 14.43 -2.88 6.94
CA GLU A 162 14.55 -2.58 8.37
C GLU A 162 15.59 -1.49 8.64
N GLY A 163 16.78 -1.60 8.06
CA GLY A 163 17.83 -0.58 8.13
C GLY A 163 17.46 0.68 7.36
N TYR A 164 16.93 0.51 6.16
CA TYR A 164 16.48 1.58 5.29
C TYR A 164 15.44 2.49 5.95
N LYS A 165 14.38 1.89 6.54
CA LYS A 165 13.32 2.67 7.21
C LYS A 165 13.87 3.50 8.38
N THR A 166 14.78 2.95 9.17
CA THR A 166 15.37 3.64 10.31
C THR A 166 16.17 4.88 9.86
N ILE A 167 16.98 4.75 8.80
CA ILE A 167 17.75 5.86 8.24
C ILE A 167 16.84 7.00 7.77
N VAL A 168 15.79 6.67 7.02
CA VAL A 168 14.85 7.66 6.48
C VAL A 168 14.01 8.30 7.59
N ALA A 169 13.60 7.53 8.60
CA ALA A 169 12.88 8.05 9.75
C ALA A 169 13.74 8.99 10.59
N GLU A 170 15.00 8.67 10.80
CA GLU A 170 15.95 9.51 11.52
C GLU A 170 16.13 10.88 10.86
N ALA A 171 16.26 10.92 9.54
CA ALA A 171 16.33 12.17 8.79
C ALA A 171 15.08 13.05 8.97
N ALA A 172 13.89 12.44 8.92
CA ALA A 172 12.63 13.15 9.15
C ALA A 172 12.49 13.64 10.61
N LYS A 173 12.88 12.83 11.60
CA LYS A 173 12.89 13.20 13.02
C LYS A 173 13.83 14.38 13.29
N LYS A 174 15.02 14.36 12.72
CA LYS A 174 15.98 15.48 12.82
C LYS A 174 15.46 16.76 12.19
N ALA A 175 14.75 16.66 11.06
CA ALA A 175 14.19 17.82 10.39
C ALA A 175 13.05 18.45 11.19
N LEU A 176 12.13 17.64 11.74
CA LEU A 176 10.93 18.12 12.44
C LEU A 176 11.16 18.50 13.90
N GLY A 177 12.04 17.80 14.59
CA GLY A 177 12.13 17.80 16.07
C GLY A 177 11.09 16.87 16.70
N MET A 178 11.48 16.14 17.73
CA MET A 178 10.62 15.14 18.40
C MET A 178 9.41 15.75 19.10
N GLU A 179 9.47 17.02 19.47
CA GLU A 179 8.36 17.79 20.07
C GLU A 179 7.18 17.99 19.11
N ASN A 180 7.40 17.84 17.82
CA ASN A 180 6.39 17.95 16.76
C ASN A 180 5.89 16.59 16.25
N ILE A 181 6.30 15.49 16.90
CA ILE A 181 5.97 14.12 16.50
C ILE A 181 5.18 13.41 17.60
N PHE A 182 3.97 12.99 17.28
CA PHE A 182 3.07 12.26 18.16
C PHE A 182 3.04 10.78 17.74
N GLU A 183 3.85 9.95 18.38
CA GLU A 183 3.82 8.51 18.19
C GLU A 183 2.76 7.85 19.08
N ARG A 184 2.26 6.70 18.67
CA ARG A 184 1.24 5.94 19.41
C ARG A 184 -0.11 6.66 19.52
N VAL A 185 -0.40 7.54 18.57
CA VAL A 185 -1.69 8.22 18.43
C VAL A 185 -2.35 7.79 17.14
N PHE A 186 -3.52 7.17 17.24
CA PHE A 186 -4.28 6.68 16.08
C PHE A 186 -5.34 7.71 15.69
N ILE A 187 -5.12 8.39 14.57
CA ILE A 187 -6.13 9.26 13.96
C ILE A 187 -7.21 8.39 13.34
N VAL A 188 -8.46 8.64 13.68
CA VAL A 188 -9.60 7.83 13.27
C VAL A 188 -10.66 8.60 12.48
N LYS A 189 -10.68 9.93 12.58
CA LYS A 189 -11.61 10.80 11.84
C LYS A 189 -10.94 12.08 11.40
N TYR A 190 -11.30 12.55 10.20
CA TYR A 190 -11.05 13.90 9.76
C TYR A 190 -12.29 14.77 10.02
N LEU A 191 -12.07 16.07 10.24
CA LEU A 191 -13.13 17.04 10.48
C LEU A 191 -13.06 18.15 9.43
N LEU A 192 -14.22 18.43 8.83
CA LEU A 192 -14.40 19.55 7.91
C LEU A 192 -14.52 20.86 8.69
N ASP A 193 -14.37 21.96 7.98
CA ASP A 193 -14.57 23.29 8.53
C ASP A 193 -16.06 23.60 8.72
N ALA A 194 -16.40 24.24 9.84
CA ALA A 194 -17.78 24.58 10.16
C ALA A 194 -18.38 25.63 9.21
N ASN A 195 -17.54 26.47 8.61
CA ASN A 195 -17.94 27.55 7.74
C ASN A 195 -17.80 27.21 6.25
N ASN A 196 -16.98 26.19 5.91
CA ASN A 196 -16.77 25.73 4.55
C ASN A 196 -16.89 24.19 4.48
N PRO A 197 -17.99 23.66 3.95
CA PRO A 197 -18.29 22.23 3.98
C PRO A 197 -17.35 21.36 3.12
N ASN A 198 -16.55 21.96 2.24
CA ASN A 198 -15.56 21.24 1.41
C ASN A 198 -14.12 21.59 1.79
N GLN A 199 -13.87 22.04 3.02
CA GLN A 199 -12.56 22.40 3.51
C GLN A 199 -12.21 21.55 4.73
N ILE A 200 -11.01 20.97 4.73
CA ILE A 200 -10.48 20.28 5.92
C ILE A 200 -10.15 21.30 7.02
N ALA A 201 -10.37 20.93 8.27
CA ALA A 201 -10.08 21.80 9.42
C ALA A 201 -9.34 21.08 10.54
N GLY A 202 -9.34 19.73 10.55
CA GLY A 202 -8.64 19.00 11.58
C GLY A 202 -8.88 17.51 11.58
N ALA A 203 -8.41 16.86 12.64
CA ALA A 203 -8.49 15.44 12.84
C ALA A 203 -8.65 15.09 14.31
N VAL A 204 -9.25 13.94 14.58
CA VAL A 204 -9.38 13.40 15.95
C VAL A 204 -8.84 11.98 15.98
N GLY A 205 -8.12 11.70 17.05
CA GLY A 205 -7.56 10.38 17.32
C GLY A 205 -7.38 10.12 18.81
N PHE A 206 -6.96 8.93 19.17
CA PHE A 206 -6.71 8.57 20.57
C PHE A 206 -5.33 7.93 20.72
N SER A 207 -4.76 8.09 21.91
CA SER A 207 -3.53 7.38 22.26
C SER A 207 -3.81 5.90 22.44
N VAL A 208 -2.92 5.07 21.86
CA VAL A 208 -2.98 3.61 22.05
C VAL A 208 -2.24 3.14 23.31
N ARG A 209 -1.74 4.09 24.12
CA ARG A 209 -0.97 3.84 25.34
C ARG A 209 -1.56 4.54 26.57
N GLU A 210 -2.11 5.74 26.37
CA GLU A 210 -2.61 6.61 27.41
C GLU A 210 -4.09 6.89 27.22
N HIS A 211 -4.78 7.24 28.28
CA HIS A 211 -6.22 7.53 28.24
C HIS A 211 -6.48 8.96 27.75
N LYS A 212 -6.05 9.26 26.50
CA LYS A 212 -6.12 10.58 25.91
C LYS A 212 -6.77 10.55 24.53
N LEU A 213 -7.64 11.51 24.30
CA LEU A 213 -8.17 11.84 22.97
C LEU A 213 -7.44 13.11 22.48
N TYR A 214 -6.92 13.06 21.28
CA TYR A 214 -6.25 14.18 20.64
C TYR A 214 -7.15 14.82 19.60
N VAL A 215 -7.27 16.13 19.67
CA VAL A 215 -8.00 16.96 18.71
C VAL A 215 -7.00 17.91 18.06
N PHE A 216 -6.73 17.67 16.77
CA PHE A 216 -5.82 18.50 16.00
C PHE A 216 -6.63 19.48 15.12
N LYS A 217 -6.35 20.76 15.25
CA LYS A 217 -6.79 21.79 14.30
C LYS A 217 -5.66 22.02 13.29
N ALA A 218 -5.96 21.96 12.01
CA ALA A 218 -4.95 22.06 10.96
C ALA A 218 -5.51 22.74 9.71
N LYS A 219 -4.69 23.57 9.05
CA LYS A 219 -5.04 24.18 7.76
C LYS A 219 -5.04 23.15 6.63
N THR A 220 -4.09 22.22 6.70
CA THR A 220 -3.96 21.11 5.76
C THR A 220 -3.66 19.80 6.46
N ILE A 221 -4.08 18.69 5.86
CA ILE A 221 -3.78 17.34 6.31
C ILE A 221 -3.17 16.55 5.16
N LEU A 222 -2.03 15.89 5.42
CA LEU A 222 -1.48 14.86 4.56
C LEU A 222 -1.91 13.48 5.07
N ASN A 223 -2.76 12.80 4.32
CA ASN A 223 -3.32 11.51 4.63
C ASN A 223 -2.45 10.40 4.01
N VAL A 224 -1.52 9.83 4.80
CA VAL A 224 -0.52 8.84 4.35
C VAL A 224 -0.43 7.62 5.28
N ALA A 225 -1.58 7.14 5.73
CA ALA A 225 -1.71 6.01 6.65
C ALA A 225 -1.58 4.62 5.96
N GLY A 226 -1.09 4.57 4.72
CA GLY A 226 -0.85 3.34 3.96
C GLY A 226 -2.11 2.73 3.33
N GLY A 227 -1.97 1.53 2.75
CA GLY A 227 -3.04 0.79 2.11
C GLY A 227 -3.86 -0.07 3.06
N ALA A 228 -4.48 -1.15 2.55
CA ALA A 228 -5.29 -2.06 3.35
C ALA A 228 -4.92 -3.53 3.15
N VAL A 229 -4.76 -4.22 4.27
CA VAL A 229 -4.61 -5.67 4.35
C VAL A 229 -5.62 -6.25 5.34
N ASN A 230 -5.75 -7.56 5.36
CA ASN A 230 -6.71 -8.26 6.22
C ASN A 230 -8.18 -7.89 5.96
N VAL A 231 -8.47 -7.40 4.76
CA VAL A 231 -9.85 -7.23 4.25
C VAL A 231 -10.38 -8.56 3.76
N PHE A 232 -9.52 -9.41 3.22
CA PHE A 232 -9.79 -10.79 2.78
C PHE A 232 -9.24 -11.80 3.78
N ARG A 233 -9.75 -13.04 3.75
CA ARG A 233 -9.16 -14.12 4.53
C ARG A 233 -7.74 -14.40 4.05
N PRO A 234 -6.79 -14.62 4.98
CA PRO A 234 -5.48 -15.15 4.63
C PRO A 234 -5.63 -16.50 3.91
N ARG A 235 -4.76 -16.76 2.95
CA ARG A 235 -4.84 -17.98 2.14
C ARG A 235 -4.75 -19.26 2.98
N THR A 236 -3.91 -19.28 3.97
CA THR A 236 -3.72 -20.44 4.83
C THR A 236 -4.29 -20.20 6.21
N THR A 237 -5.23 -21.06 6.61
CA THR A 237 -5.72 -21.14 7.97
C THR A 237 -4.58 -21.53 8.91
N GLY A 238 -4.33 -20.74 9.93
CA GLY A 238 -3.21 -20.97 10.87
C GLY A 238 -1.96 -20.17 10.59
N GLU A 239 -1.83 -19.58 9.41
CA GLU A 239 -0.75 -18.62 9.15
C GLU A 239 -0.93 -17.30 9.87
N GLY A 240 -1.99 -17.08 10.57
CA GLY A 240 -2.22 -15.93 11.42
C GLY A 240 -1.76 -14.59 10.83
N MET A 241 -2.03 -13.53 11.51
CA MET A 241 -1.66 -12.17 11.06
C MET A 241 -0.15 -11.93 10.91
N GLY A 242 0.71 -12.82 11.41
CA GLY A 242 2.17 -12.69 11.34
C GLY A 242 2.80 -13.07 10.01
N ARG A 243 2.06 -13.67 9.07
CA ARG A 243 2.59 -14.13 7.77
C ARG A 243 2.08 -13.35 6.57
N VAL A 244 1.44 -12.23 6.78
CA VAL A 244 1.04 -11.31 5.73
C VAL A 244 2.28 -10.55 5.25
N TRP A 245 2.51 -10.50 3.95
CA TRP A 245 3.66 -9.80 3.38
C TRP A 245 3.65 -8.28 3.62
N TYR A 246 2.50 -7.69 3.74
CA TYR A 246 2.34 -6.24 3.98
C TYR A 246 2.03 -5.99 5.46
N PRO A 247 2.26 -4.77 6.01
CA PRO A 247 1.99 -4.52 7.43
C PRO A 247 0.58 -4.91 7.83
N VAL A 248 0.45 -5.88 8.70
CA VAL A 248 -0.83 -6.46 9.15
C VAL A 248 -1.81 -5.42 9.74
N TRP A 249 -1.27 -4.29 10.16
CA TRP A 249 -2.01 -3.21 10.79
C TRP A 249 -2.47 -2.11 9.83
N ASN A 250 -2.12 -2.20 8.54
CA ASN A 250 -2.66 -1.32 7.50
C ASN A 250 -4.13 -1.68 7.28
N ALA A 251 -5.01 -0.77 7.68
CA ALA A 251 -6.44 -1.02 7.78
C ALA A 251 -7.28 -0.28 6.73
N GLY A 252 -6.64 0.36 5.74
CA GLY A 252 -7.35 1.21 4.78
C GLY A 252 -7.81 2.54 5.35
N SER A 253 -7.21 2.98 6.47
CA SER A 253 -7.55 4.25 7.11
C SER A 253 -7.43 5.43 6.15
N THR A 254 -6.46 5.39 5.24
CA THR A 254 -6.28 6.39 4.18
C THR A 254 -7.54 6.54 3.33
N TYR A 255 -8.11 5.45 2.87
CA TYR A 255 -9.30 5.46 2.00
C TYR A 255 -10.57 5.76 2.78
N ALA A 256 -10.72 5.15 3.95
CA ALA A 256 -11.90 5.29 4.79
C ALA A 256 -12.11 6.74 5.27
N MET A 257 -11.09 7.35 5.86
CA MET A 257 -11.19 8.72 6.39
C MET A 257 -11.38 9.76 5.27
N ALA A 258 -10.75 9.55 4.10
CA ALA A 258 -10.97 10.42 2.94
C ALA A 258 -12.40 10.30 2.39
N ALA A 259 -12.92 9.08 2.25
CA ALA A 259 -14.29 8.85 1.80
C ALA A 259 -15.32 9.43 2.78
N GLU A 260 -15.10 9.29 4.08
CA GLU A 260 -16.01 9.77 5.13
C GLU A 260 -16.22 11.29 5.07
N VAL A 261 -15.21 12.05 4.63
CA VAL A 261 -15.33 13.51 4.42
C VAL A 261 -15.69 13.89 2.98
N GLY A 262 -16.05 12.94 2.13
CA GLY A 262 -16.54 13.18 0.78
C GLY A 262 -15.46 13.34 -0.30
N ALA A 263 -14.21 12.96 -0.04
CA ALA A 263 -13.20 12.91 -1.09
C ALA A 263 -13.50 11.79 -2.11
N GLU A 264 -13.24 12.05 -3.39
CA GLU A 264 -13.40 11.04 -4.43
C GLU A 264 -12.32 9.96 -4.30
N LEU A 265 -12.74 8.69 -4.34
CA LEU A 265 -11.88 7.54 -4.52
C LEU A 265 -11.82 7.16 -6.00
N THR A 266 -10.73 6.54 -6.43
CA THR A 266 -10.54 6.09 -7.81
C THR A 266 -9.95 4.68 -7.86
N MET A 267 -10.33 3.92 -8.89
CA MET A 267 -9.80 2.59 -9.19
C MET A 267 -9.83 1.62 -7.99
N MET A 268 -10.82 1.77 -7.09
CA MET A 268 -10.90 0.91 -5.90
C MET A 268 -11.17 -0.55 -6.24
N GLU A 269 -11.59 -0.89 -7.45
CA GLU A 269 -11.68 -2.27 -7.95
C GLU A 269 -10.30 -2.90 -8.18
N ASN A 270 -9.29 -2.11 -8.47
CA ASN A 270 -7.93 -2.61 -8.65
C ASN A 270 -7.35 -3.02 -7.29
N ARG A 271 -6.68 -4.15 -7.26
CA ARG A 271 -6.03 -4.72 -6.09
C ARG A 271 -4.79 -5.49 -6.51
N PHE A 272 -3.93 -5.76 -5.57
CA PHE A 272 -2.74 -6.55 -5.80
C PHE A 272 -2.86 -7.93 -5.15
N VAL A 273 -2.61 -8.99 -5.93
CA VAL A 273 -2.52 -10.36 -5.45
C VAL A 273 -1.09 -10.84 -5.69
N PRO A 274 -0.21 -10.72 -4.70
CA PRO A 274 1.17 -11.15 -4.87
C PRO A 274 1.31 -12.67 -4.91
N THR A 275 2.26 -13.16 -5.69
CA THR A 275 2.76 -14.52 -5.60
C THR A 275 3.86 -14.59 -4.56
N ARG A 276 3.82 -15.59 -3.67
CA ARG A 276 4.78 -15.78 -2.58
C ARG A 276 5.17 -17.25 -2.44
N PHE A 277 6.27 -17.51 -1.75
CA PHE A 277 6.61 -18.87 -1.32
C PHE A 277 5.55 -19.38 -0.36
N LYS A 278 5.07 -20.58 -0.59
CA LYS A 278 4.02 -21.22 0.22
C LYS A 278 4.41 -21.35 1.70
N ASP A 279 5.64 -21.74 1.94
CA ASP A 279 6.18 -21.96 3.29
C ASP A 279 6.87 -20.70 3.84
N GLY A 280 6.31 -19.53 3.51
CA GLY A 280 6.82 -18.26 3.96
C GLY A 280 6.05 -17.08 3.38
N TYR A 281 6.65 -15.90 3.46
CA TYR A 281 6.09 -14.65 2.94
C TYR A 281 7.09 -13.87 2.07
N GLY A 282 8.22 -14.51 1.76
CA GLY A 282 9.31 -13.89 1.02
C GLY A 282 8.93 -13.54 -0.42
N PRO A 283 9.50 -12.48 -0.96
CA PRO A 283 9.22 -12.01 -2.30
C PRO A 283 9.90 -12.91 -3.34
N VAL A 284 9.11 -13.52 -4.21
CA VAL A 284 9.63 -14.33 -5.31
C VAL A 284 10.39 -13.48 -6.35
N GLY A 285 10.07 -12.19 -6.46
CA GLY A 285 10.77 -11.27 -7.38
C GLY A 285 12.27 -11.17 -7.13
N ALA A 286 12.71 -11.15 -5.88
CA ALA A 286 14.13 -11.18 -5.53
C ALA A 286 14.79 -12.47 -6.03
N TRP A 287 14.14 -13.61 -5.87
CA TRP A 287 14.65 -14.91 -6.31
C TRP A 287 14.81 -15.00 -7.83
N PHE A 288 13.84 -14.47 -8.61
CA PHE A 288 13.97 -14.34 -10.07
C PHE A 288 15.19 -13.50 -10.48
N LEU A 289 15.49 -12.46 -9.71
CA LEU A 289 16.60 -11.55 -10.02
C LEU A 289 17.95 -12.15 -9.65
N LEU A 290 18.06 -12.74 -8.45
CA LEU A 290 19.33 -13.18 -7.88
C LEU A 290 19.77 -14.53 -8.46
N PHE A 291 18.91 -15.52 -8.42
CA PHE A 291 19.20 -16.87 -8.90
C PHE A 291 18.81 -17.08 -10.37
N LYS A 292 18.20 -16.09 -11.02
CA LYS A 292 17.66 -16.20 -12.40
C LYS A 292 16.68 -17.37 -12.57
N ALA A 293 16.08 -17.80 -11.46
CA ALA A 293 15.13 -18.89 -11.43
C ALA A 293 13.83 -18.54 -12.16
N LYS A 294 13.09 -19.55 -12.62
CA LYS A 294 11.81 -19.40 -13.29
C LYS A 294 10.72 -20.10 -12.50
N ALA A 295 9.50 -19.57 -12.58
CA ALA A 295 8.34 -20.26 -12.07
C ALA A 295 7.79 -21.20 -13.16
N THR A 296 7.53 -22.46 -12.78
CA THR A 296 7.00 -23.50 -13.66
C THR A 296 5.77 -24.16 -13.06
N ASN A 297 5.00 -24.88 -13.87
CA ASN A 297 4.02 -25.83 -13.36
C ASN A 297 4.68 -27.10 -12.84
N ALA A 298 3.91 -28.07 -12.34
CA ALA A 298 4.42 -29.34 -11.81
C ALA A 298 5.17 -30.22 -12.83
N PHE A 299 5.05 -29.93 -14.12
CA PHE A 299 5.71 -30.62 -15.21
C PHE A 299 6.97 -29.89 -15.71
N GLY A 300 7.41 -28.84 -15.01
CA GLY A 300 8.58 -28.05 -15.40
C GLY A 300 8.35 -27.11 -16.58
N GLU A 301 7.09 -26.88 -16.99
CA GLU A 301 6.76 -26.01 -18.10
C GLU A 301 6.59 -24.55 -17.65
N ASP A 302 7.14 -23.61 -18.41
CA ASP A 302 6.85 -22.18 -18.27
C ASP A 302 5.37 -21.94 -18.56
N TYR A 303 4.58 -21.75 -17.51
CA TYR A 303 3.13 -21.66 -17.63
C TYR A 303 2.66 -20.37 -18.31
N VAL A 304 3.44 -19.29 -18.31
CA VAL A 304 3.10 -18.07 -19.03
C VAL A 304 3.19 -18.30 -20.53
N THR A 305 4.30 -18.86 -20.99
CA THR A 305 4.51 -19.22 -22.40
C THR A 305 3.49 -20.26 -22.87
N LYS A 306 3.26 -21.30 -22.05
CA LYS A 306 2.27 -22.35 -22.34
C LYS A 306 0.85 -21.80 -22.56
N ASN A 307 0.47 -20.80 -21.81
CA ASN A 307 -0.87 -20.21 -21.87
C ASN A 307 -0.94 -18.91 -22.70
N ALA A 308 0.07 -18.63 -23.54
CA ALA A 308 0.13 -17.41 -24.33
C ALA A 308 -1.11 -17.21 -25.23
N ASP A 309 -1.69 -18.28 -25.79
CA ASP A 309 -2.90 -18.18 -26.61
C ASP A 309 -4.12 -17.71 -25.81
N MET A 310 -4.27 -18.17 -24.57
CA MET A 310 -5.31 -17.66 -23.67
C MET A 310 -5.11 -16.18 -23.36
N LEU A 311 -3.87 -15.75 -23.17
CA LEU A 311 -3.56 -14.36 -22.81
C LEU A 311 -3.85 -13.38 -23.96
N LYS A 312 -3.95 -13.83 -25.22
CA LYS A 312 -4.31 -12.98 -26.38
C LYS A 312 -5.67 -12.29 -26.22
N GLN A 313 -6.59 -12.84 -25.40
CA GLN A 313 -7.86 -12.17 -25.13
C GLN A 313 -7.69 -10.84 -24.39
N PHE A 314 -6.52 -10.61 -23.80
CA PHE A 314 -6.17 -9.38 -23.09
C PHE A 314 -5.24 -8.47 -23.91
N ALA A 315 -5.24 -8.64 -25.26
CA ALA A 315 -4.49 -7.75 -26.14
C ALA A 315 -4.95 -6.29 -25.97
N PRO A 316 -4.04 -5.31 -26.09
CA PRO A 316 -2.63 -5.44 -26.51
C PRO A 316 -1.64 -5.73 -25.34
N TYR A 317 -2.12 -5.85 -24.11
CA TYR A 317 -1.29 -5.92 -22.90
C TYR A 317 -0.52 -7.24 -22.76
N ASP A 318 -1.02 -8.32 -23.37
CA ASP A 318 -0.31 -9.61 -23.48
C ASP A 318 1.05 -9.51 -24.16
N LYS A 319 1.25 -8.47 -25.00
CA LYS A 319 2.48 -8.22 -25.76
C LYS A 319 3.44 -7.28 -25.06
N ALA A 320 3.15 -6.86 -23.83
CA ALA A 320 4.06 -6.03 -23.06
C ALA A 320 5.41 -6.75 -22.87
N MET A 321 6.52 -5.99 -22.88
CA MET A 321 7.88 -6.53 -22.71
C MET A 321 8.00 -7.38 -21.43
N VAL A 322 7.30 -6.97 -20.37
CA VAL A 322 7.08 -7.78 -19.16
C VAL A 322 5.59 -8.03 -19.07
N VAL A 323 5.17 -9.28 -19.20
CA VAL A 323 3.75 -9.65 -19.10
C VAL A 323 3.18 -9.13 -17.77
N PRO A 324 2.06 -8.42 -17.78
CA PRO A 324 1.45 -7.85 -16.58
C PRO A 324 1.27 -8.87 -15.45
N SER A 325 1.48 -8.42 -14.22
CA SER A 325 1.42 -9.27 -13.03
C SER A 325 0.09 -10.00 -12.89
N CYS A 326 -1.03 -9.36 -13.23
CA CYS A 326 -2.35 -9.99 -13.23
C CYS A 326 -2.49 -11.08 -14.29
N LEU A 327 -1.89 -10.93 -15.45
CA LEU A 327 -1.92 -11.95 -16.53
C LEU A 327 -1.05 -13.16 -16.18
N ARG A 328 0.12 -12.93 -15.55
CA ARG A 328 0.95 -14.05 -15.05
C ARG A 328 0.21 -14.84 -13.97
N ASN A 329 -0.46 -14.17 -13.06
CA ASN A 329 -1.29 -14.82 -12.05
C ASN A 329 -2.48 -15.57 -12.68
N HIS A 330 -3.09 -15.01 -13.73
CA HIS A 330 -4.19 -15.67 -14.43
C HIS A 330 -3.74 -16.98 -15.07
N ALA A 331 -2.59 -16.99 -15.74
CA ALA A 331 -2.00 -18.20 -16.28
C ALA A 331 -1.66 -19.23 -15.17
N MET A 332 -1.10 -18.78 -14.06
CA MET A 332 -0.82 -19.63 -12.89
C MET A 332 -2.09 -20.27 -12.33
N LEU A 333 -3.14 -19.50 -12.13
CA LEU A 333 -4.43 -20.00 -11.61
C LEU A 333 -5.07 -21.03 -12.56
N LYS A 334 -4.90 -20.86 -13.87
CA LYS A 334 -5.34 -21.86 -14.84
C LYS A 334 -4.63 -23.19 -14.64
N GLU A 335 -3.30 -23.19 -14.53
CA GLU A 335 -2.53 -24.42 -14.27
C GLU A 335 -2.99 -25.12 -12.99
N MET A 336 -3.20 -24.36 -11.91
CA MET A 336 -3.68 -24.89 -10.64
C MET A 336 -5.08 -25.52 -10.76
N LYS A 337 -6.01 -24.86 -11.46
CA LYS A 337 -7.39 -25.36 -11.66
C LYS A 337 -7.45 -26.60 -12.54
N GLU A 338 -6.57 -26.71 -13.52
CA GLU A 338 -6.51 -27.84 -14.44
C GLU A 338 -5.66 -29.01 -13.93
N GLY A 339 -5.28 -28.98 -12.63
CA GLY A 339 -4.56 -30.07 -11.98
C GLY A 339 -3.08 -30.17 -12.37
N ARG A 340 -2.49 -29.11 -12.93
CA ARG A 340 -1.06 -29.03 -13.23
C ARG A 340 -0.26 -28.24 -12.18
N GLY A 341 -0.87 -27.96 -11.04
CA GLY A 341 -0.15 -27.51 -9.83
C GLY A 341 0.58 -28.67 -9.14
N PRO A 342 1.48 -28.38 -8.20
CA PRO A 342 1.83 -27.06 -7.68
C PRO A 342 2.62 -26.19 -8.68
N ILE A 343 2.63 -24.87 -8.42
CA ILE A 343 3.55 -23.96 -9.12
C ILE A 343 4.86 -23.95 -8.34
N LEU A 344 5.96 -24.09 -9.04
CA LEU A 344 7.28 -24.28 -8.47
C LEU A 344 8.24 -23.18 -8.93
N MET A 345 9.11 -22.77 -8.03
CA MET A 345 10.30 -21.98 -8.37
C MET A 345 11.45 -22.94 -8.66
N ASP A 346 11.81 -23.08 -9.93
CA ASP A 346 12.87 -23.98 -10.41
C ASP A 346 14.25 -23.31 -10.23
N THR A 347 14.72 -23.25 -9.01
CA THR A 347 16.09 -22.78 -8.70
C THR A 347 17.16 -23.79 -9.07
N PRO A 348 17.00 -25.09 -8.79
CA PRO A 348 17.95 -26.11 -9.21
C PRO A 348 18.16 -26.14 -10.74
N GLY A 349 17.09 -26.06 -11.53
CA GLY A 349 17.18 -26.00 -12.98
C GLY A 349 17.88 -24.73 -13.49
N ALA A 350 17.64 -23.60 -12.84
CA ALA A 350 18.35 -22.34 -13.15
C ALA A 350 19.85 -22.46 -12.86
N MET A 351 20.24 -23.03 -11.72
CA MET A 351 21.65 -23.25 -11.36
C MET A 351 22.33 -24.23 -12.31
N LYS A 352 21.64 -25.31 -12.70
CA LYS A 352 22.14 -26.26 -13.71
C LYS A 352 22.39 -25.57 -15.05
N LYS A 353 21.44 -24.75 -15.51
CA LYS A 353 21.58 -24.00 -16.78
C LYS A 353 22.73 -23.00 -16.75
N LEU A 354 22.95 -22.34 -15.64
CA LEU A 354 24.12 -21.46 -15.45
C LEU A 354 25.43 -22.24 -15.54
N GLY A 355 25.46 -23.48 -15.02
CA GLY A 355 26.62 -24.38 -15.10
C GLY A 355 26.97 -24.85 -16.53
N GLU A 356 26.08 -24.70 -17.51
CA GLU A 356 26.38 -24.99 -18.92
C GLU A 356 27.30 -23.91 -19.55
N THR A 357 27.31 -22.71 -18.99
CA THR A 357 28.10 -21.58 -19.52
C THR A 357 29.18 -21.06 -18.57
N LEU A 358 29.08 -21.38 -17.29
CA LEU A 358 29.98 -20.95 -16.22
C LEU A 358 30.77 -22.16 -15.66
N THR A 359 31.98 -21.90 -15.19
CA THR A 359 32.74 -22.92 -14.44
C THR A 359 32.07 -23.22 -13.08
N PRO A 360 32.32 -24.42 -12.48
CA PRO A 360 31.77 -24.72 -11.17
C PRO A 360 32.14 -23.71 -10.06
N LYS A 361 33.30 -23.07 -10.18
CA LYS A 361 33.75 -22.02 -9.26
C LYS A 361 32.92 -20.74 -9.42
N GLU A 362 32.62 -20.35 -10.65
CA GLU A 362 31.79 -19.17 -10.96
C GLU A 362 30.33 -19.39 -10.54
N VAL A 363 29.77 -20.60 -10.77
CA VAL A 363 28.42 -20.95 -10.30
C VAL A 363 28.33 -20.86 -8.79
N LYS A 364 29.32 -21.42 -8.07
CA LYS A 364 29.36 -21.37 -6.61
C LYS A 364 29.52 -19.95 -6.08
N HIS A 365 30.27 -19.12 -6.75
CA HIS A 365 30.44 -17.71 -6.41
C HIS A 365 29.12 -16.94 -6.60
N LEU A 366 28.45 -17.12 -7.75
CA LEU A 366 27.16 -16.51 -8.03
C LEU A 366 26.08 -16.95 -7.02
N GLU A 367 26.10 -18.25 -6.63
CA GLU A 367 25.19 -18.76 -5.60
C GLU A 367 25.44 -18.09 -4.24
N ALA A 368 26.71 -17.95 -3.85
CA ALA A 368 27.06 -17.30 -2.59
C ALA A 368 26.65 -15.82 -2.57
N GLU A 369 26.92 -15.07 -3.65
CA GLU A 369 26.49 -13.68 -3.79
C GLU A 369 24.94 -13.55 -3.76
N ALA A 370 24.24 -14.45 -4.46
CA ALA A 370 22.79 -14.45 -4.48
C ALA A 370 22.19 -14.70 -3.08
N TRP A 371 22.79 -15.61 -2.31
CA TRP A 371 22.40 -15.88 -0.92
C TRP A 371 22.71 -14.68 -0.01
N GLU A 372 23.88 -14.06 -0.13
CA GLU A 372 24.26 -12.88 0.63
C GLU A 372 23.26 -11.74 0.39
N ASP A 373 22.98 -11.45 -0.87
CA ASP A 373 21.98 -10.45 -1.27
C ASP A 373 20.58 -10.77 -0.73
N PHE A 374 20.18 -12.05 -0.78
CA PHE A 374 18.86 -12.46 -0.29
C PHE A 374 18.75 -12.40 1.23
N LEU A 375 19.81 -12.79 1.94
CA LEU A 375 19.86 -12.70 3.40
C LEU A 375 19.77 -11.23 3.87
N ASP A 376 20.46 -10.33 3.19
CA ASP A 376 20.38 -8.91 3.48
C ASP A 376 18.95 -8.36 3.27
N MET A 377 18.24 -8.88 2.28
CA MET A 377 16.89 -8.41 1.94
C MET A 377 15.79 -9.11 2.74
N CYS A 378 15.94 -10.37 3.06
CA CYS A 378 14.83 -11.19 3.57
C CYS A 378 15.29 -12.29 4.54
N ILE A 379 16.00 -11.91 5.60
CA ILE A 379 16.49 -12.84 6.63
C ILE A 379 15.36 -13.65 7.27
N GLY A 380 14.17 -13.08 7.41
CA GLY A 380 12.99 -13.77 7.96
C GLY A 380 12.57 -14.98 7.12
N GLN A 381 12.58 -14.87 5.78
CA GLN A 381 12.29 -16.00 4.88
C GLN A 381 13.37 -17.07 4.95
N ALA A 382 14.65 -16.67 4.99
CA ALA A 382 15.76 -17.60 5.14
C ALA A 382 15.66 -18.38 6.47
N GLY A 383 15.26 -17.71 7.56
CA GLY A 383 15.01 -18.36 8.85
C GLY A 383 13.85 -19.36 8.82
N VAL A 384 12.77 -19.05 8.10
CA VAL A 384 11.64 -19.99 7.90
C VAL A 384 12.12 -21.23 7.14
N TRP A 385 12.86 -21.07 6.04
CA TRP A 385 13.41 -22.19 5.29
C TRP A 385 14.38 -23.04 6.13
N ALA A 386 15.28 -22.41 6.88
CA ALA A 386 16.19 -23.13 7.77
C ALA A 386 15.42 -23.94 8.82
N GLY A 387 14.37 -23.37 9.43
CA GLY A 387 13.52 -24.06 10.40
C GLY A 387 12.72 -25.22 9.80
N LEU A 388 12.38 -25.16 8.52
CA LEU A 388 11.66 -26.21 7.78
C LEU A 388 12.58 -27.17 7.04
N ASN A 389 13.91 -27.00 7.15
CA ASN A 389 14.92 -27.77 6.41
C ASN A 389 14.73 -27.71 4.88
N ILE A 390 14.31 -26.56 4.36
CA ILE A 390 14.15 -26.29 2.93
C ILE A 390 15.45 -25.67 2.39
N ARG A 391 15.96 -26.25 1.30
CA ARG A 391 17.14 -25.76 0.57
C ARG A 391 16.74 -25.41 -0.85
N PRO A 392 16.32 -24.17 -1.11
CA PRO A 392 15.73 -23.79 -2.40
C PRO A 392 16.72 -23.84 -3.57
N GLU A 393 18.04 -23.85 -3.32
CA GLU A 393 19.07 -24.07 -4.34
C GLU A 393 19.22 -25.55 -4.76
N GLN A 394 18.68 -26.48 -3.97
CA GLN A 394 18.76 -27.93 -4.19
C GLN A 394 17.41 -28.56 -4.53
N GLN A 395 16.32 -27.92 -4.21
CA GLN A 395 14.97 -28.41 -4.43
C GLN A 395 14.04 -27.27 -4.86
N ASP A 396 13.03 -27.62 -5.64
CA ASP A 396 12.00 -26.64 -6.04
C ASP A 396 11.22 -26.15 -4.83
N SER A 397 10.88 -24.86 -4.86
CA SER A 397 10.04 -24.23 -3.83
C SER A 397 8.66 -23.92 -4.37
N GLU A 398 7.61 -24.36 -3.67
CA GLU A 398 6.23 -24.11 -4.08
C GLU A 398 5.87 -22.62 -3.94
N LEU A 399 5.22 -22.12 -4.97
CA LEU A 399 4.68 -20.77 -5.05
C LEU A 399 3.17 -20.79 -5.07
N MET A 400 2.57 -19.74 -4.51
CA MET A 400 1.12 -19.56 -4.57
C MET A 400 0.73 -18.08 -4.51
N PRO A 401 -0.41 -17.69 -5.11
CA PRO A 401 -0.98 -16.37 -4.91
C PRO A 401 -1.53 -16.24 -3.50
N THR A 402 -1.39 -15.07 -2.92
CA THR A 402 -1.90 -14.76 -1.56
C THR A 402 -3.31 -14.19 -1.59
N GLU A 403 -3.80 -13.79 -0.43
CA GLU A 403 -4.98 -12.93 -0.32
C GLU A 403 -4.74 -11.57 -1.00
N PRO A 404 -5.81 -10.91 -1.47
CA PRO A 404 -5.70 -9.60 -2.08
C PRO A 404 -5.32 -8.50 -1.09
N TYR A 405 -4.49 -7.53 -1.57
CA TYR A 405 -4.16 -6.29 -0.88
C TYR A 405 -4.67 -5.07 -1.66
N LEU A 406 -5.17 -4.08 -0.95
CA LEU A 406 -5.62 -2.81 -1.52
C LEU A 406 -4.52 -1.77 -1.33
N LEU A 407 -3.74 -1.56 -2.37
CA LEU A 407 -2.52 -0.74 -2.37
C LEU A 407 -2.49 0.20 -3.57
N GLY A 408 -2.09 1.44 -3.36
CA GLY A 408 -1.89 2.43 -4.43
C GLY A 408 -0.43 2.59 -4.86
N SER A 409 0.51 1.83 -4.32
CA SER A 409 1.95 2.04 -4.55
C SER A 409 2.72 0.82 -5.09
N HIS A 410 2.04 -0.28 -5.39
CA HIS A 410 2.65 -1.50 -5.95
C HIS A 410 2.05 -1.82 -7.32
N SER A 411 1.89 -3.10 -7.70
CA SER A 411 1.12 -3.51 -8.89
C SER A 411 -0.41 -3.33 -8.70
N GLY A 412 -0.81 -2.57 -7.69
CA GLY A 412 -2.15 -2.05 -7.45
C GLY A 412 -2.18 -0.54 -7.64
N CYS A 413 -3.35 0.00 -7.96
CA CYS A 413 -3.54 1.43 -8.19
C CYS A 413 -4.86 1.97 -7.59
N CYS A 414 -5.44 1.29 -6.59
CA CYS A 414 -6.58 1.84 -5.86
C CYS A 414 -6.15 3.03 -5.00
N GLY A 415 -7.02 4.01 -4.82
CA GLY A 415 -6.73 5.14 -3.95
C GLY A 415 -7.68 6.31 -4.09
N ILE A 416 -7.20 7.48 -3.75
CA ILE A 416 -7.92 8.75 -3.77
C ILE A 416 -7.61 9.48 -5.08
N TRP A 417 -8.64 10.11 -5.66
CA TRP A 417 -8.51 10.97 -6.82
C TRP A 417 -7.90 12.31 -6.41
N VAL A 418 -6.78 12.68 -7.04
CA VAL A 418 -6.01 13.88 -6.67
C VAL A 418 -5.74 14.79 -7.86
N SER A 419 -5.55 16.06 -7.57
CA SER A 419 -5.04 17.06 -8.51
C SER A 419 -3.63 16.72 -8.95
N GLY A 420 -3.38 16.79 -10.24
CA GLY A 420 -2.08 16.55 -10.85
C GLY A 420 -1.17 17.78 -10.87
N PRO A 421 0.07 17.62 -11.37
CA PRO A 421 1.01 18.73 -11.54
C PRO A 421 0.55 19.68 -12.63
N GLU A 422 0.70 20.98 -12.38
CA GLU A 422 0.19 22.06 -13.23
C GLU A 422 0.77 22.06 -14.65
N ASP A 423 2.02 21.61 -14.79
CA ASP A 423 2.78 21.66 -16.05
C ASP A 423 2.48 20.52 -17.03
N ILE A 424 1.89 19.41 -16.55
CA ILE A 424 1.65 18.21 -17.38
C ILE A 424 0.24 17.64 -17.27
N ALA A 425 -0.47 17.90 -16.18
CA ALA A 425 -1.83 17.39 -16.04
C ALA A 425 -2.80 18.07 -17.01
N PRO A 426 -3.74 17.34 -17.64
CA PRO A 426 -4.84 17.95 -18.35
C PRO A 426 -5.67 18.85 -17.42
N PRO A 427 -6.34 19.90 -17.93
CA PRO A 427 -7.13 20.84 -17.09
C PRO A 427 -8.17 20.16 -16.22
N GLU A 428 -8.79 19.07 -16.68
CA GLU A 428 -9.78 18.31 -15.93
C GLU A 428 -9.20 17.43 -14.81
N TRP A 429 -7.88 17.27 -14.78
CA TRP A 429 -7.15 16.53 -13.74
C TRP A 429 -6.32 17.44 -12.82
N GLN A 430 -6.47 18.76 -12.96
CA GLN A 430 -5.78 19.76 -12.17
C GLN A 430 -6.78 20.78 -11.65
N TRP A 431 -6.87 20.95 -10.32
CA TRP A 431 -7.77 21.88 -9.66
C TRP A 431 -7.13 22.59 -8.45
N GLY A 432 -5.91 23.04 -8.61
CA GLY A 432 -5.19 23.81 -7.62
C GLY A 432 -3.85 23.20 -7.24
N TYR A 433 -3.74 22.61 -6.06
CA TYR A 433 -2.46 22.16 -5.53
C TYR A 433 -2.19 20.71 -5.88
N ASN A 434 -0.97 20.40 -6.33
CA ASN A 434 -0.55 19.04 -6.68
C ASN A 434 -0.74 18.06 -5.50
N ARG A 435 -1.37 16.92 -5.74
CA ARG A 435 -1.73 15.88 -4.74
C ARG A 435 -2.86 16.27 -3.77
N MET A 436 -3.51 17.41 -3.94
CA MET A 436 -4.73 17.74 -3.19
C MET A 436 -5.91 16.88 -3.68
N THR A 437 -6.70 16.37 -2.76
CA THR A 437 -7.91 15.60 -3.05
C THR A 437 -9.04 16.54 -3.53
N THR A 438 -10.24 16.01 -3.75
CA THR A 438 -11.42 16.83 -4.04
C THR A 438 -11.96 17.58 -2.81
N VAL A 439 -11.40 17.35 -1.63
CA VAL A 439 -11.63 18.13 -0.42
C VAL A 439 -10.45 19.09 -0.23
N ASN A 440 -10.74 20.38 -0.16
CA ASN A 440 -9.71 21.42 -0.05
C ASN A 440 -8.85 21.23 1.20
N GLY A 441 -7.54 21.37 1.05
CA GLY A 441 -6.58 21.23 2.13
C GLY A 441 -6.32 19.79 2.57
N LEU A 442 -7.03 18.80 2.03
CA LEU A 442 -6.75 17.39 2.24
C LEU A 442 -5.86 16.84 1.10
N PHE A 443 -4.66 16.39 1.43
CA PHE A 443 -3.67 15.86 0.51
C PHE A 443 -3.42 14.39 0.78
N THR A 444 -2.83 13.68 -0.19
CA THR A 444 -2.37 12.30 0.01
C THR A 444 -1.15 12.00 -0.84
N ALA A 445 -0.43 10.92 -0.49
CA ALA A 445 0.75 10.43 -1.21
C ALA A 445 0.93 8.91 -0.96
N GLY A 446 1.81 8.28 -1.73
CA GLY A 446 2.12 6.87 -1.60
C GLY A 446 0.90 5.98 -1.92
N ASP A 447 0.57 5.05 -1.03
CA ASP A 447 -0.60 4.18 -1.16
C ASP A 447 -1.93 4.94 -1.26
N GLY A 448 -1.97 6.19 -0.83
CA GLY A 448 -3.18 6.99 -0.86
C GLY A 448 -3.56 7.51 -2.24
N VAL A 449 -2.61 7.69 -3.16
CA VAL A 449 -2.87 8.20 -4.51
C VAL A 449 -3.30 7.07 -5.43
N GLY A 450 -4.52 7.15 -5.94
CA GLY A 450 -5.07 6.18 -6.88
C GLY A 450 -4.65 6.42 -8.33
N ALA A 451 -4.90 5.43 -9.18
CA ALA A 451 -4.57 5.43 -10.60
C ALA A 451 -3.07 5.65 -10.92
N SER A 452 -2.19 5.44 -9.95
CA SER A 452 -0.74 5.63 -10.05
C SER A 452 -0.02 4.57 -9.21
N GLY A 453 0.40 3.48 -9.84
CA GLY A 453 1.07 2.35 -9.19
C GLY A 453 2.60 2.40 -9.24
N HIS A 454 3.23 1.29 -8.83
CA HIS A 454 4.68 1.06 -8.90
C HIS A 454 5.58 2.13 -8.24
N LYS A 455 5.06 2.83 -7.25
CA LYS A 455 5.83 3.86 -6.52
C LYS A 455 6.86 3.24 -5.57
N PHE A 456 6.49 2.13 -4.95
CA PHE A 456 7.29 1.43 -3.94
C PHE A 456 7.74 2.40 -2.83
N SER A 457 8.95 2.20 -2.30
CA SER A 457 9.45 3.00 -1.18
C SER A 457 9.93 4.39 -1.59
N SER A 458 10.81 4.46 -2.58
CA SER A 458 11.41 5.73 -3.05
C SER A 458 10.39 6.63 -3.75
N GLY A 459 9.52 6.05 -4.60
CA GLY A 459 8.45 6.81 -5.24
C GLY A 459 7.40 7.31 -4.23
N SER A 460 7.09 6.53 -3.19
CA SER A 460 6.22 7.00 -2.11
C SER A 460 6.86 8.15 -1.31
N HIS A 461 8.16 8.06 -1.04
CA HIS A 461 8.92 9.14 -0.41
C HIS A 461 8.95 10.40 -1.29
N ALA A 462 9.23 10.25 -2.59
CA ALA A 462 9.22 11.35 -3.55
C ALA A 462 7.85 12.00 -3.65
N GLU A 463 6.78 11.20 -3.70
CA GLU A 463 5.40 11.70 -3.76
C GLU A 463 5.00 12.46 -2.49
N GLY A 464 5.48 12.01 -1.31
CA GLY A 464 5.35 12.75 -0.06
C GLY A 464 6.03 14.12 -0.12
N ARG A 465 7.21 14.20 -0.72
CA ARG A 465 7.95 15.47 -0.93
C ARG A 465 7.20 16.40 -1.90
N ILE A 466 6.63 15.84 -2.97
CA ILE A 466 5.80 16.61 -3.93
C ILE A 466 4.59 17.21 -3.21
N ALA A 467 3.83 16.39 -2.48
CA ALA A 467 2.67 16.85 -1.72
C ALA A 467 3.05 17.92 -0.68
N ALA A 468 4.17 17.75 0.01
CA ALA A 468 4.66 18.69 1.02
C ALA A 468 4.90 20.10 0.47
N LYS A 469 5.52 20.22 -0.71
CA LYS A 469 5.70 21.51 -1.38
C LYS A 469 4.38 22.20 -1.66
N ALA A 470 3.40 21.46 -2.17
CA ALA A 470 2.06 21.96 -2.45
C ALA A 470 1.33 22.39 -1.18
N MET A 471 1.48 21.64 -0.08
CA MET A 471 0.90 21.97 1.22
C MET A 471 1.50 23.23 1.85
N VAL A 472 2.82 23.39 1.76
CA VAL A 472 3.49 24.63 2.22
C VAL A 472 2.95 25.83 1.43
N LYS A 473 2.86 25.70 0.11
CA LYS A 473 2.27 26.73 -0.74
C LYS A 473 0.81 27.03 -0.34
N PHE A 474 -0.02 25.98 -0.13
CA PHE A 474 -1.39 26.14 0.34
C PHE A 474 -1.48 26.92 1.65
N CYS A 475 -0.64 26.59 2.64
CA CYS A 475 -0.63 27.30 3.92
C CYS A 475 -0.24 28.77 3.80
N LEU A 476 0.70 29.09 2.90
CA LEU A 476 1.12 30.48 2.66
C LEU A 476 0.05 31.26 1.90
N ASP A 477 -0.58 30.66 0.90
CA ASP A 477 -1.68 31.28 0.13
C ASP A 477 -2.94 31.48 1.00
N HIS A 478 -3.11 30.70 2.06
CA HIS A 478 -4.24 30.75 3.01
C HIS A 478 -3.77 31.10 4.43
N ALA A 479 -2.84 32.06 4.55
CA ALA A 479 -2.27 32.44 5.85
C ALA A 479 -3.34 32.86 6.86
N ASP A 480 -4.38 33.54 6.41
CA ASP A 480 -5.48 34.05 7.25
C ASP A 480 -6.54 33.00 7.59
N PHE A 481 -6.51 31.81 6.98
CA PHE A 481 -7.46 30.74 7.29
C PHE A 481 -7.24 30.22 8.70
N LYS A 482 -8.31 30.29 9.50
CA LYS A 482 -8.35 29.75 10.87
C LYS A 482 -9.33 28.58 10.90
N PRO A 483 -8.86 27.35 11.03
CA PRO A 483 -9.72 26.17 11.05
C PRO A 483 -10.73 26.21 12.19
N ALA A 484 -12.02 26.04 11.85
CA ALA A 484 -13.13 25.90 12.80
C ALA A 484 -13.73 24.51 12.65
N LEU A 485 -13.56 23.64 13.64
CA LEU A 485 -13.97 22.24 13.54
C LEU A 485 -15.50 22.12 13.47
N LYS A 486 -16.00 21.37 12.48
CA LYS A 486 -17.41 20.99 12.39
C LYS A 486 -17.72 19.84 13.34
N GLY A 487 -18.74 19.98 14.17
CA GLY A 487 -19.21 18.95 15.09
C GLY A 487 -18.85 19.22 16.55
N ASP A 488 -19.56 18.52 17.45
CA ASP A 488 -19.31 18.59 18.90
C ASP A 488 -18.29 17.52 19.28
N ILE A 489 -17.17 17.94 19.85
CA ILE A 489 -16.09 17.05 20.29
C ILE A 489 -16.57 16.04 21.34
N LYS A 490 -17.58 16.38 22.18
CA LYS A 490 -18.16 15.40 23.11
C LYS A 490 -18.86 14.28 22.37
N VAL A 491 -19.68 14.60 21.37
CA VAL A 491 -20.38 13.59 20.55
C VAL A 491 -19.37 12.73 19.80
N ILE A 492 -18.33 13.32 19.23
CA ILE A 492 -17.26 12.61 18.53
C ILE A 492 -16.51 11.69 19.50
N THR A 493 -16.20 12.16 20.72
CA THR A 493 -15.58 11.33 21.76
C THR A 493 -16.47 10.15 22.12
N GLU A 494 -17.76 10.38 22.25
CA GLU A 494 -18.73 9.31 22.51
C GLU A 494 -18.81 8.28 21.40
N GLU A 495 -18.72 8.67 20.16
CA GLU A 495 -18.63 7.76 19.03
C GLU A 495 -17.33 6.95 19.06
N ILE A 496 -16.20 7.60 19.27
CA ILE A 496 -14.87 6.96 19.28
C ILE A 496 -14.77 5.91 20.40
N TYR A 497 -15.27 6.23 21.59
CA TYR A 497 -15.21 5.34 22.76
C TYR A 497 -16.45 4.46 22.94
N ARG A 498 -17.37 4.44 21.99
CA ARG A 498 -18.55 3.54 22.03
C ARG A 498 -18.18 2.06 22.28
N PRO A 499 -17.14 1.48 21.62
CA PRO A 499 -16.76 0.10 21.91
C PRO A 499 -16.33 -0.13 23.36
N VAL A 500 -15.72 0.84 23.99
CA VAL A 500 -15.33 0.79 25.41
C VAL A 500 -16.57 0.80 26.31
N ARG A 501 -17.53 1.69 26.02
CA ARG A 501 -18.79 1.75 26.76
C ARG A 501 -19.59 0.46 26.61
N ASN A 502 -19.69 -0.09 25.40
CA ASN A 502 -20.31 -1.39 25.17
C ASN A 502 -19.71 -2.47 26.08
N TYR A 503 -18.39 -2.48 26.25
CA TYR A 503 -17.74 -3.41 27.16
C TYR A 503 -18.09 -3.14 28.64
N ILE A 504 -17.96 -1.90 29.11
CA ILE A 504 -18.22 -1.55 30.52
C ILE A 504 -19.66 -1.89 30.92
N GLU A 505 -20.63 -1.57 30.07
CA GLU A 505 -22.07 -1.74 30.34
C GLU A 505 -22.52 -3.21 30.27
N HIS A 506 -21.83 -4.05 29.50
CA HIS A 506 -22.30 -5.39 29.15
C HIS A 506 -21.36 -6.54 29.53
N LYS A 507 -20.18 -6.26 30.11
CA LYS A 507 -19.15 -7.26 30.41
C LYS A 507 -19.62 -8.42 31.32
N ASP A 508 -20.55 -8.12 32.22
CA ASP A 508 -21.08 -9.10 33.20
C ASP A 508 -22.33 -9.87 32.70
N LYS A 509 -22.76 -9.60 31.46
CA LYS A 509 -23.88 -10.29 30.82
C LYS A 509 -23.44 -11.58 30.15
N ALA A 510 -24.39 -12.41 29.75
CA ALA A 510 -24.09 -13.62 28.99
C ALA A 510 -23.29 -13.33 27.73
N THR A 511 -22.36 -14.23 27.38
CA THR A 511 -21.44 -14.07 26.24
C THR A 511 -22.02 -14.58 24.92
N ALA A 512 -23.19 -15.26 24.95
CA ALA A 512 -23.88 -15.70 23.74
C ALA A 512 -24.39 -14.50 22.94
N GLU A 513 -24.15 -14.50 21.65
CA GLU A 513 -24.43 -13.36 20.76
C GLU A 513 -25.93 -13.05 20.67
N ASP A 514 -26.79 -14.06 20.74
CA ASP A 514 -28.24 -13.95 20.79
C ASP A 514 -28.79 -13.36 22.10
N VAL A 515 -27.98 -13.41 23.17
CA VAL A 515 -28.32 -12.87 24.49
C VAL A 515 -27.61 -11.56 24.75
N ASN A 516 -26.38 -11.41 24.26
CA ASN A 516 -25.54 -10.21 24.42
C ASN A 516 -24.94 -9.79 23.08
N PRO A 517 -25.62 -8.92 22.30
CA PRO A 517 -25.13 -8.45 21.00
C PRO A 517 -23.82 -7.64 21.12
N PHE A 518 -23.49 -7.10 22.30
CA PHE A 518 -22.25 -6.35 22.56
C PHE A 518 -21.05 -7.25 22.86
N TYR A 519 -21.18 -8.57 22.74
CA TYR A 519 -20.04 -9.48 22.87
C TYR A 519 -19.20 -9.61 21.61
N ILE A 520 -19.47 -8.84 20.57
CA ILE A 520 -18.73 -8.86 19.30
C ILE A 520 -17.33 -8.27 19.55
N THR A 521 -16.30 -9.14 19.57
CA THR A 521 -14.92 -8.70 19.65
C THR A 521 -14.43 -8.15 18.31
N PRO A 522 -13.42 -7.27 18.27
CA PRO A 522 -12.83 -6.81 17.01
C PRO A 522 -12.36 -7.96 16.11
N ARG A 523 -11.85 -9.06 16.69
CA ARG A 523 -11.45 -10.25 15.94
C ARG A 523 -12.65 -10.97 15.29
N MET A 524 -13.76 -11.15 16.01
CA MET A 524 -14.97 -11.75 15.45
C MET A 524 -15.50 -10.91 14.29
N PHE A 525 -15.54 -9.59 14.45
CA PHE A 525 -15.97 -8.67 13.39
C PHE A 525 -15.07 -8.77 12.15
N GLN A 526 -13.75 -8.76 12.35
CA GLN A 526 -12.78 -8.91 11.25
C GLN A 526 -12.98 -10.22 10.49
N MET A 527 -13.20 -11.33 11.19
CA MET A 527 -13.45 -12.64 10.55
C MET A 527 -14.75 -12.65 9.73
N ARG A 528 -15.80 -11.96 10.19
CA ARG A 528 -17.05 -11.80 9.43
C ARG A 528 -16.81 -11.00 8.13
N LEU A 529 -16.10 -9.86 8.21
CA LEU A 529 -15.74 -9.09 7.04
C LEU A 529 -14.91 -9.91 6.06
N GLN A 530 -13.86 -10.57 6.55
CA GLN A 530 -12.99 -11.41 5.74
C GLN A 530 -13.74 -12.53 5.04
N LYS A 531 -14.72 -13.15 5.71
CA LYS A 531 -15.56 -14.19 5.10
C LYS A 531 -16.40 -13.63 3.95
N ILE A 532 -17.05 -12.48 4.15
CA ILE A 532 -17.87 -11.84 3.10
C ILE A 532 -17.00 -11.52 1.88
N MET A 533 -15.87 -10.88 2.11
CA MET A 533 -14.98 -10.45 1.03
C MET A 533 -14.38 -11.66 0.29
N ASP A 534 -13.94 -12.67 1.03
CA ASP A 534 -13.29 -13.85 0.45
C ASP A 534 -14.26 -14.71 -0.37
N GLU A 535 -15.48 -14.93 0.12
CA GLU A 535 -16.45 -15.81 -0.53
C GLU A 535 -17.25 -15.13 -1.65
N TYR A 536 -17.46 -13.81 -1.59
CA TYR A 536 -18.35 -13.11 -2.53
C TYR A 536 -17.66 -12.05 -3.40
N VAL A 537 -16.50 -11.52 -2.99
CA VAL A 537 -15.82 -10.43 -3.69
C VAL A 537 -14.51 -10.91 -4.33
N ALA A 538 -14.56 -12.07 -4.95
CA ALA A 538 -13.43 -12.66 -5.66
C ALA A 538 -12.20 -12.89 -4.77
N GLY A 539 -12.36 -13.53 -3.63
CA GLY A 539 -11.26 -13.89 -2.74
C GLY A 539 -10.59 -15.21 -3.09
N VAL A 540 -9.74 -15.67 -2.18
CA VAL A 540 -8.98 -16.92 -2.34
C VAL A 540 -9.91 -18.14 -2.46
N ALA A 541 -10.99 -18.19 -1.67
CA ALA A 541 -11.93 -19.30 -1.66
C ALA A 541 -12.61 -19.55 -3.02
N THR A 542 -12.69 -18.53 -3.87
CA THR A 542 -13.32 -18.61 -5.19
C THR A 542 -12.30 -18.54 -6.34
N TYR A 543 -11.03 -18.77 -6.05
CA TYR A 543 -9.95 -18.58 -7.03
C TYR A 543 -10.00 -17.21 -7.71
N TYR A 544 -10.29 -16.17 -6.91
CA TYR A 544 -10.38 -14.77 -7.33
C TYR A 544 -11.47 -14.52 -8.39
N GLN A 545 -12.56 -15.30 -8.37
CA GLN A 545 -13.71 -15.13 -9.25
C GLN A 545 -14.92 -14.63 -8.48
N THR A 546 -15.74 -13.82 -9.17
CA THR A 546 -17.04 -13.34 -8.70
C THR A 546 -17.99 -13.13 -9.88
N ASN A 547 -19.23 -12.79 -9.58
CA ASN A 547 -20.27 -12.40 -10.54
C ASN A 547 -21.28 -11.46 -9.88
N GLY A 548 -22.23 -10.92 -10.67
CA GLY A 548 -23.21 -9.95 -10.19
C GLY A 548 -24.07 -10.47 -9.03
N GLU A 549 -24.46 -11.74 -9.04
CA GLU A 549 -25.26 -12.33 -7.94
C GLU A 549 -24.45 -12.47 -6.65
N MET A 550 -23.19 -12.87 -6.74
CA MET A 550 -22.29 -12.90 -5.58
C MET A 550 -22.07 -11.51 -5.00
N LEU A 551 -21.82 -10.52 -5.86
CA LEU A 551 -21.62 -9.12 -5.44
C LEU A 551 -22.87 -8.52 -4.81
N LYS A 552 -24.07 -8.85 -5.29
CA LYS A 552 -25.33 -8.45 -4.69
C LYS A 552 -25.49 -9.03 -3.28
N ARG A 553 -25.10 -10.30 -3.08
CA ARG A 553 -25.07 -10.92 -1.74
C ARG A 553 -24.04 -10.26 -0.84
N ALA A 554 -22.83 -9.95 -1.35
CA ALA A 554 -21.82 -9.21 -0.60
C ALA A 554 -22.36 -7.86 -0.12
N ALA A 555 -23.05 -7.11 -0.97
CA ALA A 555 -23.64 -5.81 -0.60
C ALA A 555 -24.66 -5.95 0.54
N HIS A 556 -25.50 -6.98 0.49
CA HIS A 556 -26.45 -7.29 1.57
C HIS A 556 -25.73 -7.61 2.89
N TYR A 557 -24.75 -8.52 2.87
CA TYR A 557 -24.01 -8.89 4.08
C TYR A 557 -23.16 -7.74 4.64
N ILE A 558 -22.61 -6.86 3.80
CA ILE A 558 -21.92 -5.64 4.25
C ILE A 558 -22.89 -4.71 4.97
N THR A 559 -24.15 -4.60 4.51
CA THR A 559 -25.17 -3.79 5.20
C THR A 559 -25.43 -4.35 6.60
N LEU A 560 -25.66 -5.66 6.73
CA LEU A 560 -25.82 -6.30 8.04
C LEU A 560 -24.60 -6.13 8.94
N LEU A 561 -23.40 -6.25 8.35
CA LEU A 561 -22.16 -6.06 9.10
C LEU A 561 -21.98 -4.62 9.59
N LYS A 562 -22.48 -3.63 8.86
CA LYS A 562 -22.52 -2.23 9.32
C LYS A 562 -23.43 -2.06 10.54
N GLU A 563 -24.58 -2.72 10.55
CA GLU A 563 -25.48 -2.75 11.70
C GLU A 563 -24.80 -3.39 12.91
N ASP A 564 -24.10 -4.52 12.71
CA ASP A 564 -23.32 -5.18 13.76
C ASP A 564 -22.17 -4.34 14.29
N SER A 565 -21.59 -3.46 13.47
CA SER A 565 -20.38 -2.71 13.82
C SER A 565 -20.56 -1.84 15.06
N VAL A 566 -21.77 -1.30 15.31
CA VAL A 566 -22.07 -0.46 16.47
C VAL A 566 -22.03 -1.24 17.79
N ASN A 567 -22.10 -2.56 17.71
CA ASN A 567 -22.12 -3.47 18.85
C ASN A 567 -20.72 -4.05 19.19
N MET A 568 -19.68 -3.66 18.45
CA MET A 568 -18.33 -4.07 18.82
C MET A 568 -17.96 -3.55 20.21
N ARG A 569 -17.27 -4.40 20.99
CA ARG A 569 -16.73 -4.04 22.28
C ARG A 569 -15.21 -3.83 22.24
N ALA A 570 -14.70 -3.09 23.22
CA ALA A 570 -13.26 -2.97 23.48
C ALA A 570 -13.00 -2.96 24.98
N LYS A 571 -12.27 -3.96 25.47
CA LYS A 571 -11.92 -4.09 26.90
C LYS A 571 -10.74 -3.23 27.32
N ASP A 572 -9.95 -2.77 26.35
CA ASP A 572 -8.75 -1.96 26.54
C ASP A 572 -8.46 -1.11 25.30
N LEU A 573 -7.44 -0.24 25.37
CA LEU A 573 -7.04 0.62 24.26
C LEU A 573 -6.55 -0.16 23.04
N HIS A 574 -6.01 -1.36 23.24
CA HIS A 574 -5.59 -2.21 22.14
C HIS A 574 -6.80 -2.78 21.35
N GLU A 575 -7.84 -3.24 22.06
CA GLU A 575 -9.09 -3.64 21.41
C GLU A 575 -9.81 -2.44 20.77
N LEU A 576 -9.75 -1.24 21.37
CA LEU A 576 -10.29 -0.02 20.76
C LEU A 576 -9.57 0.30 19.44
N LEU A 577 -8.24 0.20 19.43
CA LEU A 577 -7.45 0.32 18.20
C LEU A 577 -7.93 -0.68 17.13
N ARG A 578 -8.12 -1.96 17.50
CA ARG A 578 -8.58 -3.00 16.57
C ARG A 578 -10.02 -2.77 16.09
N ALA A 579 -10.90 -2.26 16.94
CA ALA A 579 -12.25 -1.90 16.54
C ALA A 579 -12.24 -0.82 15.46
N TRP A 580 -11.46 0.25 15.65
CA TRP A 580 -11.35 1.33 14.67
C TRP A 580 -10.66 0.91 13.38
N GLU A 581 -9.65 0.04 13.44
CA GLU A 581 -9.08 -0.57 12.23
C GLU A 581 -10.14 -1.35 11.44
N ASN A 582 -11.06 -2.03 12.12
CA ASN A 582 -12.14 -2.77 11.47
C ASN A 582 -13.23 -1.86 10.87
N TYR A 583 -13.53 -0.72 11.49
CA TYR A 583 -14.40 0.29 10.86
C TYR A 583 -13.79 0.77 9.55
N HIS A 584 -12.49 1.06 9.53
CA HIS A 584 -11.80 1.49 8.31
C HIS A 584 -11.73 0.38 7.25
N ARG A 585 -11.48 -0.89 7.65
CA ARG A 585 -11.52 -2.03 6.71
C ARG A 585 -12.90 -2.22 6.10
N LEU A 586 -13.96 -2.01 6.89
CA LEU A 586 -15.33 -2.10 6.40
C LEU A 586 -15.61 -1.05 5.32
N TRP A 587 -15.23 0.21 5.54
CA TRP A 587 -15.32 1.28 4.55
C TRP A 587 -14.56 0.92 3.26
N THR A 588 -13.33 0.48 3.41
CA THR A 588 -12.46 0.12 2.28
C THR A 588 -13.01 -1.08 1.51
N GLY A 589 -13.48 -2.11 2.22
CA GLY A 589 -14.11 -3.30 1.62
C GLY A 589 -15.39 -2.97 0.87
N GLU A 590 -16.22 -2.09 1.41
CA GLU A 590 -17.43 -1.62 0.74
C GLU A 590 -17.10 -0.85 -0.54
N ALA A 591 -16.18 0.11 -0.50
CA ALA A 591 -15.76 0.86 -1.68
C ALA A 591 -15.21 -0.08 -2.76
N HIS A 592 -14.36 -1.03 -2.38
CA HIS A 592 -13.81 -2.04 -3.27
C HIS A 592 -14.90 -2.88 -3.94
N MET A 593 -15.82 -3.44 -3.17
CA MET A 593 -16.96 -4.23 -3.66
C MET A 593 -17.81 -3.41 -4.65
N ARG A 594 -18.13 -2.16 -4.33
CA ARG A 594 -18.93 -1.27 -5.19
C ARG A 594 -18.25 -0.98 -6.52
N HIS A 595 -16.94 -0.75 -6.54
CA HIS A 595 -16.18 -0.54 -7.77
C HIS A 595 -16.13 -1.79 -8.64
N ILE A 596 -15.89 -2.99 -8.07
CA ILE A 596 -15.95 -4.26 -8.81
C ILE A 596 -17.36 -4.47 -9.40
N THR A 597 -18.41 -4.13 -8.64
CA THR A 597 -19.79 -4.24 -9.13
C THR A 597 -20.05 -3.31 -10.31
N PHE A 598 -19.54 -2.08 -10.23
CA PHE A 598 -19.76 -1.06 -11.26
C PHE A 598 -19.01 -1.33 -12.56
N ARG A 599 -17.79 -1.92 -12.51
CA ARG A 599 -16.98 -2.24 -13.69
C ARG A 599 -17.44 -3.55 -14.33
N GLU A 600 -18.08 -3.47 -15.49
CA GLU A 600 -18.64 -4.61 -16.23
C GLU A 600 -17.67 -5.15 -17.29
N GLU A 601 -16.45 -5.46 -16.87
CA GLU A 601 -15.40 -6.12 -17.66
C GLU A 601 -14.46 -6.91 -16.74
N THR A 602 -13.62 -7.77 -17.31
CA THR A 602 -12.49 -8.38 -16.63
C THR A 602 -11.18 -7.80 -17.16
N ARG A 603 -10.62 -6.84 -16.47
CA ARG A 603 -9.34 -6.20 -16.83
C ARG A 603 -8.14 -6.81 -16.10
N TYR A 604 -8.31 -7.27 -14.86
CA TYR A 604 -7.24 -7.77 -14.00
C TYR A 604 -7.47 -9.24 -13.62
N PRO A 605 -7.47 -10.19 -14.61
CA PRO A 605 -8.05 -11.52 -14.43
C PRO A 605 -7.40 -12.38 -13.35
N GLY A 606 -6.11 -12.20 -13.08
CA GLY A 606 -5.38 -12.91 -12.01
C GLY A 606 -5.47 -12.22 -10.65
N PHE A 607 -6.08 -11.04 -10.59
CA PHE A 607 -6.35 -10.33 -9.35
C PHE A 607 -7.82 -10.44 -8.97
N TYR A 608 -8.74 -10.20 -9.91
CA TYR A 608 -10.14 -10.58 -9.82
C TYR A 608 -10.72 -10.84 -11.21
N TYR A 609 -11.71 -11.72 -11.29
CA TYR A 609 -12.35 -12.14 -12.52
C TYR A 609 -13.87 -12.05 -12.39
N ARG A 610 -14.51 -11.30 -13.30
CA ARG A 610 -15.96 -11.19 -13.42
C ARG A 610 -16.46 -12.29 -14.36
N ALA A 611 -16.99 -13.38 -13.79
CA ALA A 611 -17.46 -14.52 -14.60
C ALA A 611 -18.68 -14.17 -15.47
N ASP A 612 -19.41 -13.14 -15.11
CA ASP A 612 -20.53 -12.57 -15.90
C ASP A 612 -20.07 -11.52 -16.93
N HIS A 613 -18.84 -11.00 -16.83
CA HIS A 613 -18.20 -10.07 -17.75
C HIS A 613 -16.73 -10.49 -18.00
N PRO A 614 -16.51 -11.62 -18.72
CA PRO A 614 -15.18 -12.24 -18.77
C PRO A 614 -14.18 -11.48 -19.66
N ASP A 615 -14.66 -10.64 -20.56
CA ASP A 615 -13.86 -10.01 -21.60
C ASP A 615 -13.26 -8.67 -21.13
N LEU A 616 -12.10 -8.33 -21.71
CA LEU A 616 -11.53 -6.99 -21.65
C LEU A 616 -12.29 -6.10 -22.67
N ASP A 617 -12.73 -4.94 -22.23
CA ASP A 617 -13.50 -4.01 -23.08
C ASP A 617 -12.91 -2.59 -23.01
N ASP A 618 -11.82 -2.38 -23.75
CA ASP A 618 -11.18 -1.06 -23.85
C ASP A 618 -12.11 0.00 -24.47
N ALA A 619 -13.05 -0.39 -25.31
CA ALA A 619 -13.94 0.55 -25.98
C ALA A 619 -14.87 1.27 -24.98
N ASN A 620 -15.37 0.56 -23.97
CA ASN A 620 -16.31 1.09 -23.00
C ASN A 620 -15.71 1.33 -21.62
N TRP A 621 -14.59 0.64 -21.28
CA TRP A 621 -14.06 0.57 -19.93
C TRP A 621 -12.59 1.01 -19.78
N LYS A 622 -11.91 1.51 -20.84
CA LYS A 622 -10.63 2.20 -20.68
C LYS A 622 -10.87 3.59 -20.06
N VAL A 623 -11.40 3.58 -18.85
CA VAL A 623 -11.79 4.75 -18.04
C VAL A 623 -11.40 4.55 -16.59
N PHE A 624 -11.19 5.64 -15.85
CA PHE A 624 -11.15 5.55 -14.39
C PHE A 624 -12.57 5.35 -13.87
N VAL A 625 -12.71 4.51 -12.86
CA VAL A 625 -13.94 4.42 -12.06
C VAL A 625 -13.70 5.23 -10.79
N ASN A 626 -14.48 6.27 -10.59
CA ASN A 626 -14.44 7.10 -9.39
C ASN A 626 -15.71 6.91 -8.58
N SER A 627 -15.58 7.00 -7.27
CA SER A 627 -16.71 7.03 -6.33
C SER A 627 -16.59 8.18 -5.36
N ARG A 628 -17.75 8.66 -4.89
CA ARG A 628 -17.85 9.64 -3.83
C ARG A 628 -18.92 9.20 -2.84
N PHE A 629 -18.60 9.23 -1.57
CA PHE A 629 -19.57 9.12 -0.50
C PHE A 629 -20.08 10.52 -0.13
N ASP A 630 -21.38 10.67 -0.04
CA ASP A 630 -22.01 11.88 0.46
C ASP A 630 -22.24 11.72 1.97
N PRO A 631 -21.54 12.50 2.81
CA PRO A 631 -21.67 12.37 4.26
C PRO A 631 -23.03 12.83 4.81
N GLU A 632 -23.80 13.64 4.05
CA GLU A 632 -25.12 14.10 4.46
C GLU A 632 -26.22 13.07 4.15
N THR A 633 -26.25 12.58 2.91
CA THR A 633 -27.24 11.57 2.48
C THR A 633 -26.82 10.13 2.83
N LYS A 634 -25.54 9.93 3.19
CA LYS A 634 -24.91 8.61 3.46
C LYS A 634 -24.99 7.65 2.27
N THR A 635 -24.92 8.18 1.07
CA THR A 635 -25.02 7.42 -0.17
C THR A 635 -23.72 7.46 -0.97
N TRP A 636 -23.47 6.40 -1.76
CA TRP A 636 -22.38 6.33 -2.70
C TRP A 636 -22.83 6.65 -4.13
N ALA A 637 -22.08 7.49 -4.82
CA ALA A 637 -22.21 7.70 -6.25
C ALA A 637 -20.94 7.21 -6.96
N LEU A 638 -21.11 6.48 -8.06
CA LEU A 638 -20.01 6.03 -8.91
C LEU A 638 -20.14 6.62 -10.31
N LYS A 639 -19.02 6.91 -10.95
CA LYS A 639 -18.97 7.46 -12.32
C LYS A 639 -17.75 6.96 -13.07
N LYS A 640 -17.86 6.96 -14.41
CA LYS A 640 -16.73 6.83 -15.32
C LYS A 640 -16.07 8.19 -15.51
N VAL A 641 -14.74 8.25 -15.42
CA VAL A 641 -13.94 9.44 -15.74
C VAL A 641 -13.06 9.09 -16.95
N PRO A 642 -13.10 9.91 -18.01
CA PRO A 642 -12.33 9.63 -19.22
C PRO A 642 -10.84 9.46 -18.95
N HIS A 643 -10.24 8.44 -19.55
CA HIS A 643 -8.81 8.21 -19.55
C HIS A 643 -8.16 8.90 -20.75
N LYS A 644 -6.92 9.37 -20.57
CA LYS A 644 -6.08 9.92 -21.63
C LYS A 644 -4.67 9.38 -21.50
N ASP A 645 -4.11 8.88 -22.60
CA ASP A 645 -2.68 8.57 -22.68
C ASP A 645 -1.91 9.88 -22.93
N LEU A 646 -1.10 10.33 -21.98
CA LEU A 646 -0.25 11.52 -22.13
C LEU A 646 1.13 11.16 -22.67
N VAL A 647 1.55 9.91 -22.47
CA VAL A 647 2.76 9.33 -23.02
C VAL A 647 2.37 8.27 -24.03
N PRO A 648 2.91 8.29 -25.27
CA PRO A 648 2.62 7.27 -26.28
C PRO A 648 2.93 5.86 -25.76
N LYS A 649 1.98 4.94 -25.88
CA LYS A 649 2.09 3.55 -25.43
C LYS A 649 2.40 2.64 -26.60
N THR A 650 3.43 1.82 -26.45
CA THR A 650 3.73 0.72 -27.36
C THR A 650 3.84 -0.57 -26.53
N TYR A 651 2.93 -1.49 -26.79
CA TYR A 651 2.95 -2.82 -26.19
C TYR A 651 3.57 -3.79 -27.21
N GLY A 652 4.86 -3.97 -27.18
CA GLY A 652 5.60 -4.86 -28.08
C GLY A 652 7.08 -4.81 -27.77
N ALA A 653 7.84 -5.81 -28.21
CA ALA A 653 9.29 -5.82 -28.02
C ALA A 653 9.87 -4.51 -28.55
N ALA A 654 10.49 -3.73 -27.69
CA ALA A 654 11.32 -2.64 -28.14
C ALA A 654 12.41 -3.25 -29.04
N LYS A 655 12.47 -2.81 -30.28
CA LYS A 655 13.65 -3.10 -31.10
C LYS A 655 14.81 -2.34 -30.45
N HIS A 656 15.66 -3.06 -29.75
CA HIS A 656 16.97 -2.56 -29.31
C HIS A 656 17.91 -2.54 -30.50
#